data_eee08b150a214daed78b0827f40816d6
#
_entry.id   eee08b150a214daed78b0827f40816d6
#
_cell.length_a   1.000
_cell.length_b   1.000
_cell.length_c   1.000
_cell.angle_alpha   90.00
_cell.angle_beta   90.00
_cell.angle_gamma   90.00
#
_symmetry.space_group_name_H-M   'P 1'
#
loop_
_entity.id
_entity.type
_entity.pdbx_description
1 polymer ?
#
loop_
_entity_poly.entity_id
_entity_poly.type
_entity_poly.pdbx_seq_one_letter_code
_entity_poly.pdbx_strand_id
1 'polypeptide(L)'
;MNEVLRYGLLGPPVLWQDGAQVAINARRERVALGVLLLHANQVVTAEDLIDALWPEEPPPSARAQVHGCVFRLRRLLGDQALHTSAPGYRLHVRDEEFDVRVFEQAVALGREELANGRPAAAGTLLRRALGLWRGPALATLDSPAARAEAARLDELRLTVWEEYADTGLRFGTIDDLVGELTALVTRHPLRETFIRQLMVALYRSGRQGEALEVYRRARKDLAEQLGVPPGPVLEATHRRILCGDPSLHDSAAVAREEGPAVVRSALLPLAVRGFVGRRDQLAQLDELADESRRDNSVTIAAIMGTAGIGKTALAVRWAHQARERFPDGQLFVNLRGFDPSGRALQPEEAIREFLHALGVPPERVPVEPASQAALYRTLLTGRRILIFLDNARDAEQVRPLLPDEPGCLVLVTSRSGLTGLLTVEGAQPLTLDLLSVAEARELLSHRIGRDRVTADSGAADAISASCARLPLALVTAAARAATHPDFPLAALAEELRDAGPGLDALDGDETSGVRAAFSWSYRLLSEPAARLFRLLGLYPGPQITPIAAASLAGLAVGPARRMLAELARAHMLTEQAPGRFGCHDLLRAYAIERTHALDSAEQRREALLRLLDHYLHTADGADLLMDPYRVPIALPPPRPGVTVEHLLDSAAGFAWFAAEWPTLEALTRHAATAGFGAYVWQLAWAYSDFLYWRGRWHDLTTTHRIALEVARRLGSPAGQAHAHRGLAGACALLARHGEAHDHLLRALDLFGAVDDQADQAHIHRNLAQVLEGLGRHAPARAHARQAYQIYRVIGDRTGQAKALSAIGWYHALLGDHDRALRCGRRALDLHRAQGDVRAEAVTWHRLGYSHHQLGDHGQAIACYEHAVAMLRRFGDRAYETVVLDHLGDTYLSVADVGAARTSWTGALAILEQIGDPHAQEVRAKLHRTG
;
A
#
# COMPACT_ATOMS: atom_id res chain seq x y z
N MET A 1 8.58 59.26 13.16
CA MET A 1 8.79 58.23 12.14
C MET A 1 9.04 56.96 12.88
N ASN A 2 8.20 55.94 12.81
CA ASN A 2 8.49 54.67 13.43
C ASN A 2 9.59 53.97 12.60
N GLU A 3 10.75 53.77 13.20
CA GLU A 3 11.83 52.97 12.61
C GLU A 3 11.31 51.58 12.32
N VAL A 4 11.46 51.10 11.07
CA VAL A 4 10.99 49.77 10.64
C VAL A 4 12.09 48.77 10.93
N LEU A 5 11.95 48.02 12.02
CA LEU A 5 12.83 46.89 12.34
C LEU A 5 12.41 45.62 11.57
N ARG A 6 13.40 44.84 11.11
CA ARG A 6 13.18 43.52 10.55
C ARG A 6 14.20 42.55 11.16
N TYR A 7 13.76 41.33 11.41
CA TYR A 7 14.52 40.28 12.05
C TYR A 7 14.70 39.06 11.12
N GLY A 8 15.86 38.43 11.18
CA GLY A 8 16.14 37.29 10.34
C GLY A 8 16.82 36.13 11.06
N LEU A 9 16.24 34.91 10.85
CA LEU A 9 16.79 33.62 11.28
C LEU A 9 16.96 32.64 10.11
N LEU A 10 16.55 32.98 8.90
CA LEU A 10 16.78 32.15 7.70
C LEU A 10 18.24 32.30 7.20
N GLY A 11 19.17 32.08 8.10
CA GLY A 11 20.61 32.24 8.02
C GLY A 11 21.16 32.59 9.40
N PRO A 12 22.36 33.19 9.48
CA PRO A 12 22.84 33.78 10.74
C PRO A 12 21.84 34.81 11.24
N PRO A 13 21.60 34.93 12.59
CA PRO A 13 20.71 35.92 13.14
C PRO A 13 21.13 37.33 12.73
N VAL A 14 20.19 38.09 12.20
CA VAL A 14 20.43 39.44 11.66
C VAL A 14 19.30 40.39 11.98
N LEU A 15 19.65 41.70 12.14
CA LEU A 15 18.71 42.80 12.35
C LEU A 15 18.87 43.80 11.18
N TRP A 16 17.76 44.28 10.67
CA TRP A 16 17.73 45.45 9.79
C TRP A 16 16.89 46.58 10.41
N GLN A 17 17.35 47.77 10.20
CA GLN A 17 16.71 49.01 10.62
C GLN A 17 16.59 49.91 9.38
N ASP A 18 15.39 50.31 9.02
CA ASP A 18 15.09 51.08 7.81
C ASP A 18 15.72 50.51 6.52
N GLY A 19 15.78 49.20 6.40
CA GLY A 19 16.35 48.45 5.26
C GLY A 19 17.85 48.29 5.26
N ALA A 20 18.61 48.89 6.18
CA ALA A 20 20.04 48.73 6.34
C ALA A 20 20.34 47.66 7.41
N GLN A 21 21.32 46.76 7.12
CA GLN A 21 21.72 45.75 8.10
C GLN A 21 22.50 46.38 9.27
N VAL A 22 22.01 46.14 10.47
CA VAL A 22 22.66 46.56 11.72
C VAL A 22 23.70 45.54 12.17
N ALA A 23 24.95 45.95 12.28
CA ALA A 23 26.03 45.07 12.70
C ALA A 23 25.92 44.78 14.23
N ILE A 24 25.67 43.51 14.57
CA ILE A 24 25.75 43.01 15.93
C ILE A 24 27.12 42.33 16.09
N ASN A 25 28.13 43.09 16.53
CA ASN A 25 29.50 42.64 16.52
C ASN A 25 29.81 41.58 17.60
N ALA A 26 29.17 41.65 18.77
CA ALA A 26 29.42 40.74 19.86
C ALA A 26 28.70 39.40 19.66
N ARG A 27 29.43 38.28 19.68
CA ARG A 27 28.90 36.92 19.56
C ARG A 27 27.76 36.66 20.53
N ARG A 28 27.89 37.06 21.78
CA ARG A 28 26.87 36.87 22.83
C ARG A 28 25.57 37.61 22.53
N GLU A 29 25.65 38.80 21.98
CA GLU A 29 24.46 39.57 21.60
C GLU A 29 23.73 38.92 20.44
N ARG A 30 24.44 38.35 19.44
CA ARG A 30 23.84 37.60 18.34
C ARG A 30 23.14 36.33 18.83
N VAL A 31 23.79 35.57 19.77
CA VAL A 31 23.19 34.38 20.36
C VAL A 31 21.94 34.75 21.17
N ALA A 32 22.03 35.78 22.03
CA ALA A 32 20.89 36.21 22.84
C ALA A 32 19.73 36.71 21.97
N LEU A 33 19.99 37.50 20.90
CA LEU A 33 18.98 37.90 19.96
C LEU A 33 18.36 36.68 19.24
N GLY A 34 19.17 35.73 18.80
CA GLY A 34 18.70 34.51 18.13
C GLY A 34 17.78 33.68 19.02
N VAL A 35 18.11 33.54 20.33
CA VAL A 35 17.24 32.79 21.26
C VAL A 35 15.93 33.55 21.51
N LEU A 36 15.98 34.88 21.65
CA LEU A 36 14.77 35.70 21.79
C LEU A 36 13.88 35.65 20.55
N LEU A 37 14.46 35.56 19.35
CA LEU A 37 13.72 35.40 18.09
C LEU A 37 13.17 34.00 17.92
N LEU A 38 13.89 32.98 18.37
CA LEU A 38 13.41 31.59 18.37
C LEU A 38 12.12 31.47 19.20
N HIS A 39 12.03 32.23 20.29
CA HIS A 39 10.85 32.30 21.14
C HIS A 39 10.13 33.68 20.99
N ALA A 40 10.05 34.20 19.78
CA ALA A 40 9.39 35.48 19.52
C ALA A 40 7.99 35.55 20.15
N ASN A 41 7.70 36.68 20.81
CA ASN A 41 6.44 36.92 21.52
C ASN A 41 6.21 36.07 22.78
N GLN A 42 7.16 35.21 23.18
CA GLN A 42 7.13 34.41 24.40
C GLN A 42 8.14 34.96 25.43
N VAL A 43 7.98 34.56 26.69
CA VAL A 43 8.92 34.92 27.73
C VAL A 43 10.07 33.92 27.73
N VAL A 44 11.29 34.40 27.50
CA VAL A 44 12.53 33.64 27.61
C VAL A 44 13.13 33.92 28.97
N THR A 45 13.38 32.89 29.76
CA THR A 45 13.93 33.08 31.11
C THR A 45 15.41 33.50 31.08
N ALA A 46 15.90 34.06 32.18
CA ALA A 46 17.33 34.38 32.28
C ALA A 46 18.20 33.10 32.26
N GLU A 47 17.67 32.01 32.78
CA GLU A 47 18.29 30.67 32.73
C GLU A 47 18.42 30.17 31.28
N ASP A 48 17.37 30.23 30.47
CA ASP A 48 17.41 29.81 29.03
C ASP A 48 18.48 30.61 28.26
N LEU A 49 18.63 31.90 28.56
CA LEU A 49 19.65 32.72 27.93
C LEU A 49 21.07 32.36 28.45
N ILE A 50 21.20 31.98 29.72
CA ILE A 50 22.48 31.54 30.30
C ILE A 50 22.88 30.22 29.62
N ASP A 51 22.00 29.24 29.55
CA ASP A 51 22.27 27.94 28.95
C ASP A 51 22.65 28.05 27.47
N ALA A 52 22.01 28.97 26.73
CA ALA A 52 22.35 29.21 25.35
C ALA A 52 23.67 29.96 25.12
N LEU A 53 24.05 30.79 26.05
CA LEU A 53 25.30 31.57 26.00
C LEU A 53 26.53 30.80 26.51
N TRP A 54 26.32 29.87 27.43
CA TRP A 54 27.35 29.04 28.05
C TRP A 54 26.88 27.58 28.18
N PRO A 55 26.99 26.80 27.12
CA PRO A 55 26.49 25.43 27.11
C PRO A 55 27.19 24.45 28.07
N GLU A 56 28.42 24.73 28.48
CA GLU A 56 29.21 23.84 29.37
C GLU A 56 29.22 24.33 30.82
N GLU A 57 29.84 25.47 31.10
CA GLU A 57 29.92 26.03 32.45
C GLU A 57 29.65 27.54 32.47
N PRO A 58 28.54 28.00 33.03
CA PRO A 58 28.28 29.43 33.18
C PRO A 58 29.18 30.07 34.25
N PRO A 59 29.79 31.24 33.96
CA PRO A 59 30.58 31.94 34.96
C PRO A 59 29.71 32.45 36.13
N PRO A 60 30.25 32.67 37.30
CA PRO A 60 29.49 33.19 38.45
C PRO A 60 28.75 34.52 38.16
N SER A 61 29.27 35.29 37.21
CA SER A 61 28.68 36.56 36.74
C SER A 61 27.71 36.41 35.54
N ALA A 62 27.32 35.18 35.15
CA ALA A 62 26.52 34.90 33.96
C ALA A 62 25.21 35.74 33.90
N ARG A 63 24.50 35.80 35.02
CA ARG A 63 23.25 36.57 35.12
C ARG A 63 23.46 38.08 34.88
N ALA A 64 24.54 38.66 35.44
CA ALA A 64 24.88 40.04 35.20
C ALA A 64 25.29 40.30 33.74
N GLN A 65 25.98 39.34 33.12
CA GLN A 65 26.35 39.41 31.69
C GLN A 65 25.13 39.31 30.77
N VAL A 66 24.14 38.47 31.08
CA VAL A 66 22.85 38.40 30.37
C VAL A 66 22.15 39.76 30.46
N HIS A 67 22.04 40.34 31.65
CA HIS A 67 21.47 41.71 31.82
C HIS A 67 22.19 42.75 30.95
N GLY A 68 23.52 42.67 30.89
CA GLY A 68 24.34 43.56 30.06
C GLY A 68 24.08 43.36 28.55
N CYS A 69 23.94 42.10 28.11
CA CYS A 69 23.57 41.79 26.71
C CYS A 69 22.16 42.31 26.36
N VAL A 70 21.19 42.07 27.23
CA VAL A 70 19.81 42.54 27.03
C VAL A 70 19.76 44.07 27.03
N PHE A 71 20.50 44.74 27.91
CA PHE A 71 20.59 46.20 27.92
C PHE A 71 21.11 46.76 26.58
N ARG A 72 22.19 46.17 26.02
CA ARG A 72 22.74 46.59 24.73
C ARG A 72 21.80 46.27 23.59
N LEU A 73 21.13 45.08 23.57
CA LEU A 73 20.10 44.76 22.59
C LEU A 73 18.93 45.72 22.66
N ARG A 74 18.49 46.12 23.87
CA ARG A 74 17.40 47.09 24.05
C ARG A 74 17.77 48.46 23.49
N ARG A 75 19.02 48.89 23.58
CA ARG A 75 19.46 50.13 22.93
C ARG A 75 19.42 50.08 21.41
N LEU A 76 19.55 48.88 20.83
CA LEU A 76 19.48 48.70 19.38
C LEU A 76 18.05 48.50 18.88
N LEU A 77 17.20 47.83 19.68
CA LEU A 77 15.83 47.45 19.30
C LEU A 77 14.77 48.44 19.76
N GLY A 78 15.11 49.33 20.74
CA GLY A 78 14.14 50.18 21.38
C GLY A 78 13.44 49.53 22.60
N ASP A 79 12.99 50.36 23.53
CA ASP A 79 12.31 49.88 24.74
C ASP A 79 10.96 49.22 24.48
N GLN A 80 10.35 49.51 23.31
CA GLN A 80 9.05 48.98 22.90
C GLN A 80 9.14 47.53 22.30
N ALA A 81 10.30 47.12 21.80
CA ALA A 81 10.47 45.81 21.21
C ALA A 81 10.92 44.75 22.25
N LEU A 82 11.79 45.11 23.21
CA LEU A 82 12.34 44.15 24.17
C LEU A 82 11.96 44.47 25.62
N HIS A 83 10.96 43.76 26.13
CA HIS A 83 10.40 43.99 27.46
C HIS A 83 10.99 43.06 28.51
N THR A 84 11.08 43.54 29.75
CA THR A 84 11.30 42.69 30.92
C THR A 84 9.95 42.15 31.37
N SER A 85 9.76 40.82 31.35
CA SER A 85 8.54 40.11 31.77
C SER A 85 8.98 39.00 32.73
N ALA A 86 8.66 39.08 34.02
CA ALA A 86 9.07 38.06 34.99
C ALA A 86 8.55 36.64 34.49
N PRO A 87 9.41 35.59 34.50
CA PRO A 87 10.76 35.51 35.07
C PRO A 87 11.91 35.85 34.09
N GLY A 88 11.68 36.52 32.97
CA GLY A 88 12.71 36.77 31.96
C GLY A 88 12.46 37.99 31.08
N TYR A 89 12.62 37.81 29.78
CA TYR A 89 12.51 38.84 28.74
C TYR A 89 11.60 38.36 27.60
N ARG A 90 10.87 39.30 26.98
CA ARG A 90 10.02 39.02 25.82
C ARG A 90 10.41 40.00 24.70
N LEU A 91 10.73 39.44 23.55
CA LEU A 91 10.93 40.22 22.33
C LEU A 91 9.59 40.23 21.56
N HIS A 92 9.02 41.42 21.38
CA HIS A 92 7.81 41.57 20.58
C HIS A 92 8.18 41.75 19.12
N VAL A 93 7.66 40.87 18.26
CA VAL A 93 7.93 40.85 16.81
C VAL A 93 6.64 40.67 16.07
N ARG A 94 6.37 41.53 15.09
CA ARG A 94 5.21 41.38 14.19
C ARG A 94 5.54 40.38 13.09
N ASP A 95 4.54 39.68 12.57
CA ASP A 95 4.76 38.63 11.57
C ASP A 95 5.42 39.19 10.28
N GLU A 96 5.10 40.41 9.86
CA GLU A 96 5.71 41.07 8.70
C GLU A 96 7.16 41.53 8.93
N GLU A 97 7.62 41.56 10.15
CA GLU A 97 8.98 41.98 10.54
C GLU A 97 9.95 40.78 10.66
N PHE A 98 9.45 39.53 10.63
CA PHE A 98 10.21 38.32 10.89
C PHE A 98 10.32 37.42 9.66
N ASP A 99 11.53 37.23 9.13
CA ASP A 99 11.76 36.51 7.88
C ASP A 99 11.22 35.07 7.89
N VAL A 100 11.23 34.38 9.02
CA VAL A 100 10.65 33.04 9.17
C VAL A 100 9.13 33.06 8.94
N ARG A 101 8.42 34.04 9.56
CA ARG A 101 6.97 34.20 9.38
C ARG A 101 6.60 34.64 7.98
N VAL A 102 7.38 35.55 7.41
CA VAL A 102 7.21 35.98 6.01
C VAL A 102 7.43 34.82 5.04
N PHE A 103 8.40 33.95 5.33
CA PHE A 103 8.65 32.72 4.56
C PHE A 103 7.47 31.76 4.65
N GLU A 104 7.04 31.40 5.86
CA GLU A 104 5.93 30.48 6.09
C GLU A 104 4.62 30.99 5.45
N GLN A 105 4.34 32.27 5.57
CA GLN A 105 3.18 32.91 4.98
C GLN A 105 3.26 32.91 3.43
N ALA A 106 4.41 33.21 2.85
CA ALA A 106 4.60 33.17 1.41
C ALA A 106 4.45 31.75 0.84
N VAL A 107 4.92 30.73 1.58
CA VAL A 107 4.72 29.32 1.24
C VAL A 107 3.25 28.93 1.30
N ALA A 108 2.53 29.32 2.36
CA ALA A 108 1.09 29.05 2.52
C ALA A 108 0.28 29.67 1.37
N LEU A 109 0.54 30.94 1.06
CA LEU A 109 -0.11 31.63 -0.07
C LEU A 109 0.27 30.96 -1.42
N GLY A 110 1.50 30.53 -1.59
CA GLY A 110 1.94 29.81 -2.80
C GLY A 110 1.18 28.50 -2.99
N ARG A 111 0.98 27.72 -1.92
CA ARG A 111 0.19 26.49 -1.92
C ARG A 111 -1.31 26.75 -2.18
N GLU A 112 -1.85 27.82 -1.63
CA GLU A 112 -3.21 28.26 -1.90
C GLU A 112 -3.40 28.64 -3.38
N GLU A 113 -2.45 29.36 -3.97
CA GLU A 113 -2.48 29.70 -5.40
C GLU A 113 -2.38 28.44 -6.29
N LEU A 114 -1.61 27.42 -5.88
CA LEU A 114 -1.59 26.11 -6.56
C LEU A 114 -2.95 25.43 -6.49
N ALA A 115 -3.56 25.38 -5.30
CA ALA A 115 -4.88 24.80 -5.10
C ALA A 115 -5.98 25.51 -5.90
N ASN A 116 -5.82 26.83 -6.10
CA ASN A 116 -6.72 27.67 -6.92
C ASN A 116 -6.44 27.60 -8.43
N GLY A 117 -5.52 26.71 -8.89
CA GLY A 117 -5.16 26.53 -10.29
C GLY A 117 -4.40 27.73 -10.89
N ARG A 118 -3.66 28.49 -10.10
CA ARG A 118 -2.86 29.66 -10.53
C ARG A 118 -1.36 29.46 -10.35
N PRO A 119 -0.75 28.54 -11.11
CA PRO A 119 0.64 28.11 -10.91
C PRO A 119 1.69 29.20 -11.14
N ALA A 120 1.44 30.14 -12.03
CA ALA A 120 2.39 31.24 -12.27
C ALA A 120 2.51 32.17 -11.05
N ALA A 121 1.38 32.46 -10.38
CA ALA A 121 1.36 33.22 -9.13
C ALA A 121 2.04 32.43 -8.00
N ALA A 122 1.75 31.15 -7.90
CA ALA A 122 2.37 30.25 -6.95
C ALA A 122 3.88 30.17 -7.11
N GLY A 123 4.39 29.96 -8.32
CA GLY A 123 5.82 29.93 -8.61
C GLY A 123 6.53 31.23 -8.20
N THR A 124 5.89 32.37 -8.42
CA THR A 124 6.41 33.69 -7.99
C THR A 124 6.51 33.80 -6.47
N LEU A 125 5.49 33.33 -5.74
CA LEU A 125 5.46 33.36 -4.28
C LEU A 125 6.49 32.39 -3.68
N LEU A 126 6.58 31.16 -4.20
CA LEU A 126 7.56 30.17 -3.75
C LEU A 126 9.00 30.61 -4.01
N ARG A 127 9.26 31.20 -5.19
CA ARG A 127 10.58 31.77 -5.51
C ARG A 127 10.94 32.92 -4.57
N ARG A 128 9.98 33.80 -4.27
CA ARG A 128 10.15 34.89 -3.29
C ARG A 128 10.46 34.34 -1.90
N ALA A 129 9.75 33.30 -1.47
CA ALA A 129 10.00 32.64 -0.19
C ALA A 129 11.43 32.08 -0.12
N LEU A 130 11.86 31.33 -1.13
CA LEU A 130 13.21 30.77 -1.23
C LEU A 130 14.29 31.86 -1.26
N GLY A 131 14.00 33.03 -1.84
CA GLY A 131 14.91 34.18 -1.87
C GLY A 131 15.15 34.86 -0.52
N LEU A 132 14.39 34.55 0.52
CA LEU A 132 14.61 35.05 1.88
C LEU A 132 15.79 34.37 2.59
N TRP A 133 16.26 33.25 2.09
CA TRP A 133 17.32 32.47 2.70
C TRP A 133 18.69 33.01 2.39
N ARG A 134 19.49 33.24 3.45
CA ARG A 134 20.85 33.80 3.41
C ARG A 134 21.94 32.74 3.71
N GLY A 135 21.51 31.50 4.08
CA GLY A 135 22.38 30.41 4.46
C GLY A 135 21.64 29.32 5.22
N PRO A 136 22.33 28.43 5.94
CA PRO A 136 21.70 27.48 6.87
C PRO A 136 20.93 28.23 7.95
N ALA A 137 19.74 27.79 8.30
CA ALA A 137 18.93 28.41 9.34
C ALA A 137 19.67 28.43 10.66
N LEU A 138 19.55 29.55 11.41
CA LEU A 138 20.09 29.67 12.78
C LEU A 138 21.60 29.36 12.91
N ALA A 139 22.38 29.55 11.84
CA ALA A 139 23.75 29.03 11.65
C ALA A 139 24.77 29.34 12.76
N THR A 140 24.46 30.19 13.73
CA THR A 140 25.36 30.56 14.84
C THR A 140 24.82 30.21 16.22
N LEU A 141 23.68 29.51 16.29
CA LEU A 141 23.01 29.07 17.51
C LEU A 141 23.21 27.58 17.72
N ASP A 142 23.78 27.21 18.84
CA ASP A 142 24.12 25.82 19.18
C ASP A 142 23.40 25.36 20.46
N SER A 143 22.08 25.51 20.49
CA SER A 143 21.22 24.92 21.51
C SER A 143 20.39 23.78 20.94
N PRO A 144 19.92 22.79 21.73
CA PRO A 144 19.06 21.73 21.26
C PRO A 144 17.80 22.23 20.55
N ALA A 145 17.16 23.28 21.10
CA ALA A 145 15.98 23.91 20.49
C ALA A 145 16.31 24.60 19.17
N ALA A 146 17.44 25.32 19.08
CA ALA A 146 17.87 25.95 17.83
C ALA A 146 18.22 24.92 16.76
N ARG A 147 18.86 23.79 17.11
CA ARG A 147 19.17 22.70 16.18
C ARG A 147 17.90 22.02 15.67
N ALA A 148 16.92 21.77 16.52
CA ALA A 148 15.63 21.19 16.13
C ALA A 148 14.86 22.11 15.17
N GLU A 149 14.81 23.42 15.47
CA GLU A 149 14.13 24.39 14.61
C GLU A 149 14.88 24.62 13.29
N ALA A 150 16.21 24.64 13.32
CA ALA A 150 17.02 24.72 12.09
C ALA A 150 16.75 23.53 11.18
N ALA A 151 16.72 22.31 11.72
CA ALA A 151 16.40 21.10 10.95
C ALA A 151 14.98 21.16 10.36
N ARG A 152 13.98 21.64 11.11
CA ARG A 152 12.61 21.84 10.64
C ARG A 152 12.54 22.84 9.47
N LEU A 153 13.22 23.98 9.63
CA LEU A 153 13.22 25.02 8.61
C LEU A 153 13.98 24.59 7.35
N ASP A 154 15.15 23.93 7.50
CA ASP A 154 15.92 23.42 6.38
C ASP A 154 15.15 22.36 5.60
N GLU A 155 14.43 21.44 6.27
CA GLU A 155 13.56 20.45 5.59
C GLU A 155 12.37 21.13 4.89
N LEU A 156 11.75 22.12 5.53
CA LEU A 156 10.69 22.90 4.89
C LEU A 156 11.21 23.63 3.64
N ARG A 157 12.43 24.19 3.70
CA ARG A 157 13.08 24.80 2.53
C ARG A 157 13.24 23.83 1.37
N LEU A 158 13.69 22.58 1.65
CA LEU A 158 13.85 21.54 0.63
C LEU A 158 12.52 21.15 0.01
N THR A 159 11.48 21.02 0.83
CA THR A 159 10.11 20.76 0.34
C THR A 159 9.61 21.89 -0.57
N VAL A 160 9.86 23.14 -0.20
CA VAL A 160 9.49 24.30 -1.02
C VAL A 160 10.26 24.32 -2.34
N TRP A 161 11.52 23.90 -2.35
CA TRP A 161 12.29 23.70 -3.58
C TRP A 161 11.68 22.63 -4.49
N GLU A 162 11.20 21.52 -3.93
CA GLU A 162 10.50 20.47 -4.69
C GLU A 162 9.20 21.01 -5.33
N GLU A 163 8.39 21.73 -4.55
CA GLU A 163 7.14 22.35 -5.01
C GLU A 163 7.40 23.41 -6.10
N TYR A 164 8.41 24.23 -5.92
CA TYR A 164 8.82 25.24 -6.91
C TYR A 164 9.31 24.59 -8.20
N ALA A 165 10.15 23.57 -8.10
CA ALA A 165 10.66 22.83 -9.25
C ALA A 165 9.56 22.08 -10.02
N ASP A 166 8.63 21.42 -9.31
CA ASP A 166 7.47 20.77 -9.95
C ASP A 166 6.56 21.80 -10.64
N THR A 167 6.35 22.97 -10.04
CA THR A 167 5.59 24.07 -10.65
C THR A 167 6.30 24.59 -11.90
N GLY A 168 7.62 24.77 -11.84
CA GLY A 168 8.40 25.22 -12.97
C GLY A 168 8.49 24.18 -14.12
N LEU A 169 8.60 22.91 -13.79
CA LEU A 169 8.51 21.82 -14.77
C LEU A 169 7.12 21.76 -15.45
N ARG A 170 6.05 22.14 -14.78
CA ARG A 170 4.70 22.14 -15.35
C ARG A 170 4.43 23.36 -16.24
N PHE A 171 4.92 24.55 -15.86
CA PHE A 171 4.41 25.83 -16.40
C PHE A 171 5.51 26.86 -16.72
N GLY A 172 6.79 26.58 -16.42
CA GLY A 172 7.86 27.57 -16.43
C GLY A 172 8.95 27.39 -17.49
N THR A 173 9.97 28.25 -17.41
CA THR A 173 11.20 28.18 -18.18
C THR A 173 12.13 27.11 -17.59
N ILE A 174 12.36 26.04 -18.34
CA ILE A 174 13.10 24.85 -17.91
C ILE A 174 14.59 25.13 -17.75
N ASP A 175 15.16 26.02 -18.54
CA ASP A 175 16.62 26.28 -18.59
C ASP A 175 17.15 26.87 -17.27
N ASP A 176 16.40 27.74 -16.60
CA ASP A 176 16.77 28.27 -15.28
C ASP A 176 16.75 27.18 -14.19
N LEU A 177 15.82 26.23 -14.29
CA LEU A 177 15.67 25.13 -13.32
C LEU A 177 16.80 24.11 -13.38
N VAL A 178 17.38 23.85 -14.54
CA VAL A 178 18.48 22.88 -14.68
C VAL A 178 19.67 23.25 -13.81
N GLY A 179 20.04 24.54 -13.79
CA GLY A 179 21.15 25.03 -12.97
C GLY A 179 20.87 24.89 -11.46
N GLU A 180 19.67 25.29 -11.03
CA GLU A 180 19.24 25.23 -9.61
C GLU A 180 19.13 23.78 -9.14
N LEU A 181 18.51 22.90 -9.92
CA LEU A 181 18.38 21.48 -9.61
C LEU A 181 19.71 20.74 -9.59
N THR A 182 20.65 21.10 -10.49
CA THR A 182 22.01 20.52 -10.49
C THR A 182 22.74 20.85 -9.18
N ALA A 183 22.61 22.08 -8.68
CA ALA A 183 23.19 22.47 -7.41
C ALA A 183 22.52 21.74 -6.23
N LEU A 184 21.20 21.53 -6.28
CA LEU A 184 20.46 20.81 -5.24
C LEU A 184 20.81 19.32 -5.21
N VAL A 185 20.89 18.66 -6.37
CA VAL A 185 21.30 17.24 -6.47
C VAL A 185 22.73 17.06 -5.97
N THR A 186 23.62 18.00 -6.25
CA THR A 186 25.01 17.94 -5.78
C THR A 186 25.09 18.04 -4.25
N ARG A 187 24.21 18.83 -3.61
CA ARG A 187 24.17 18.99 -2.15
C ARG A 187 23.39 17.88 -1.45
N HIS A 188 22.41 17.31 -2.12
CA HIS A 188 21.49 16.31 -1.58
C HIS A 188 21.42 15.09 -2.53
N PRO A 189 22.52 14.33 -2.70
CA PRO A 189 22.64 13.30 -3.74
C PRO A 189 21.74 12.07 -3.50
N LEU A 190 21.16 11.93 -2.30
CA LEU A 190 20.27 10.83 -1.94
C LEU A 190 18.77 11.23 -2.00
N ARG A 191 18.46 12.49 -2.34
CA ARG A 191 17.06 12.95 -2.42
C ARG A 191 16.50 12.72 -3.82
N GLU A 192 15.86 11.59 -4.00
CA GLU A 192 15.40 11.09 -5.30
C GLU A 192 14.44 12.04 -6.03
N THR A 193 13.67 12.86 -5.30
CA THR A 193 12.77 13.86 -5.89
C THR A 193 13.55 14.87 -6.73
N PHE A 194 14.64 15.43 -6.21
CA PHE A 194 15.48 16.37 -6.98
C PHE A 194 16.15 15.71 -8.17
N ILE A 195 16.60 14.46 -8.00
CA ILE A 195 17.20 13.67 -9.09
C ILE A 195 16.19 13.49 -10.21
N ARG A 196 14.97 13.07 -9.88
CA ARG A 196 13.86 12.91 -10.82
C ARG A 196 13.53 14.21 -11.56
N GLN A 197 13.42 15.31 -10.81
CA GLN A 197 13.12 16.63 -11.38
C GLN A 197 14.23 17.10 -12.32
N LEU A 198 15.50 16.91 -11.95
CA LEU A 198 16.64 17.23 -12.82
C LEU A 198 16.66 16.37 -14.09
N MET A 199 16.38 15.07 -13.99
CA MET A 199 16.29 14.18 -15.14
C MET A 199 15.21 14.65 -16.13
N VAL A 200 14.04 15.03 -15.64
CA VAL A 200 12.92 15.53 -16.46
C VAL A 200 13.30 16.89 -17.09
N ALA A 201 13.90 17.80 -16.33
CA ALA A 201 14.34 19.10 -16.84
C ALA A 201 15.37 18.96 -17.98
N LEU A 202 16.40 18.13 -17.78
CA LEU A 202 17.42 17.83 -18.78
C LEU A 202 16.82 17.19 -20.03
N TYR A 203 15.93 16.22 -19.86
CA TYR A 203 15.28 15.55 -20.99
C TYR A 203 14.45 16.54 -21.83
N ARG A 204 13.67 17.43 -21.18
CA ARG A 204 12.88 18.48 -21.86
C ARG A 204 13.74 19.54 -22.56
N SER A 205 14.94 19.79 -22.05
CA SER A 205 15.95 20.65 -22.71
C SER A 205 16.70 19.92 -23.84
N GLY A 206 16.28 18.73 -24.25
CA GLY A 206 16.92 17.93 -25.29
C GLY A 206 18.23 17.25 -24.85
N ARG A 207 18.57 17.27 -23.57
CA ARG A 207 19.82 16.75 -22.99
C ARG A 207 19.65 15.34 -22.43
N GLN A 208 19.05 14.43 -23.22
CA GLN A 208 18.70 13.06 -22.80
C GLN A 208 19.91 12.29 -22.26
N GLY A 209 21.10 12.42 -22.90
CA GLY A 209 22.30 11.72 -22.44
C GLY A 209 22.70 12.10 -21.02
N GLU A 210 22.60 13.38 -20.67
CA GLU A 210 22.91 13.88 -19.33
C GLU A 210 21.84 13.46 -18.30
N ALA A 211 20.57 13.43 -18.70
CA ALA A 211 19.51 12.91 -17.83
C ALA A 211 19.77 11.45 -17.42
N LEU A 212 20.21 10.62 -18.36
CA LEU A 212 20.56 9.23 -18.09
C LEU A 212 21.86 9.09 -17.27
N GLU A 213 22.80 10.01 -17.39
CA GLU A 213 24.01 10.04 -16.57
C GLU A 213 23.69 10.40 -15.11
N VAL A 214 22.79 11.36 -14.90
CA VAL A 214 22.29 11.71 -13.56
C VAL A 214 21.68 10.49 -12.87
N TYR A 215 20.89 9.68 -13.57
CA TYR A 215 20.34 8.45 -13.01
C TYR A 215 21.43 7.43 -12.68
N ARG A 216 22.42 7.20 -13.57
CA ARG A 216 23.50 6.24 -13.32
C ARG A 216 24.30 6.61 -12.08
N ARG A 217 24.59 7.90 -11.91
CA ARG A 217 25.28 8.42 -10.74
C ARG A 217 24.45 8.24 -9.47
N ALA A 218 23.18 8.62 -9.51
CA ALA A 218 22.26 8.45 -8.37
C ALA A 218 22.14 6.98 -7.94
N ARG A 219 21.99 6.07 -8.89
CA ARG A 219 21.94 4.62 -8.62
C ARG A 219 23.20 4.12 -7.93
N LYS A 220 24.37 4.64 -8.34
CA LYS A 220 25.66 4.31 -7.72
C LYS A 220 25.71 4.85 -6.29
N ASP A 221 25.38 6.12 -6.09
CA ASP A 221 25.43 6.79 -4.79
C ASP A 221 24.45 6.15 -3.77
N LEU A 222 23.24 5.79 -4.20
CA LEU A 222 22.25 5.07 -3.37
C LEU A 222 22.75 3.67 -2.98
N ALA A 223 23.35 2.94 -3.91
CA ALA A 223 23.89 1.62 -3.64
C ALA A 223 25.11 1.67 -2.70
N GLU A 224 26.02 2.65 -2.88
CA GLU A 224 27.25 2.77 -2.10
C GLU A 224 27.00 3.34 -0.69
N GLN A 225 26.07 4.30 -0.53
CA GLN A 225 25.85 4.98 0.75
C GLN A 225 24.73 4.39 1.59
N LEU A 226 23.67 3.83 0.96
CA LEU A 226 22.50 3.30 1.64
C LEU A 226 22.30 1.78 1.40
N GLY A 227 23.00 1.18 0.43
CA GLY A 227 22.82 -0.24 0.09
C GLY A 227 21.47 -0.56 -0.58
N VAL A 228 20.74 0.45 -1.09
CA VAL A 228 19.41 0.29 -1.68
C VAL A 228 19.42 0.64 -3.18
N PRO A 229 18.57 0.01 -4.00
CA PRO A 229 18.32 0.45 -5.37
C PRO A 229 17.50 1.74 -5.39
N PRO A 230 17.50 2.49 -6.53
CA PRO A 230 16.61 3.64 -6.73
C PRO A 230 15.14 3.27 -6.51
N GLY A 231 14.37 4.19 -5.94
CA GLY A 231 12.96 4.02 -5.71
C GLY A 231 12.13 3.91 -7.00
N PRO A 232 10.91 3.35 -6.92
CA PRO A 232 10.10 3.00 -8.08
C PRO A 232 9.75 4.21 -8.97
N VAL A 233 9.61 5.40 -8.39
CA VAL A 233 9.29 6.63 -9.13
C VAL A 233 10.48 7.08 -9.97
N LEU A 234 11.70 7.02 -9.43
CA LEU A 234 12.91 7.37 -10.14
C LEU A 234 13.22 6.36 -11.25
N GLU A 235 13.04 5.06 -10.99
CA GLU A 235 13.15 4.01 -12.01
C GLU A 235 12.13 4.16 -13.14
N ALA A 236 10.89 4.51 -12.82
CA ALA A 236 9.86 4.76 -13.82
C ALA A 236 10.24 5.95 -14.72
N THR A 237 10.74 7.03 -14.13
CA THR A 237 11.20 8.20 -14.87
C THR A 237 12.38 7.85 -15.80
N HIS A 238 13.35 7.10 -15.31
CA HIS A 238 14.47 6.61 -16.13
C HIS A 238 13.98 5.79 -17.33
N ARG A 239 13.03 4.85 -17.10
CA ARG A 239 12.45 4.03 -18.16
C ARG A 239 11.69 4.86 -19.20
N ARG A 240 10.91 5.86 -18.75
CA ARG A 240 10.19 6.78 -19.65
C ARG A 240 11.14 7.59 -20.52
N ILE A 241 12.26 8.08 -19.96
CA ILE A 241 13.30 8.80 -20.72
C ILE A 241 13.99 7.87 -21.74
N LEU A 242 14.29 6.61 -21.37
CA LEU A 242 14.87 5.63 -22.29
C LEU A 242 13.93 5.30 -23.46
N CYS A 243 12.64 5.21 -23.21
CA CYS A 243 11.65 4.91 -24.26
C CYS A 243 11.25 6.12 -25.10
N GLY A 244 11.80 7.31 -24.82
CA GLY A 244 11.42 8.54 -25.51
C GLY A 244 9.94 8.92 -25.33
N ASP A 245 9.39 8.73 -24.13
CA ASP A 245 7.97 8.94 -23.84
C ASP A 245 7.55 10.39 -24.14
N PRO A 246 6.66 10.63 -25.15
CA PRO A 246 6.22 11.98 -25.51
C PRO A 246 5.55 12.74 -24.37
N SER A 247 4.91 12.04 -23.43
CA SER A 247 4.23 12.66 -22.29
C SER A 247 5.16 13.40 -21.33
N LEU A 248 6.49 13.13 -21.41
CA LEU A 248 7.48 13.90 -20.68
C LEU A 248 7.68 15.32 -21.26
N HIS A 249 7.30 15.57 -22.52
CA HIS A 249 7.37 16.88 -23.18
C HIS A 249 6.10 17.71 -23.02
N ASP A 250 4.96 17.08 -22.72
CA ASP A 250 3.65 17.74 -22.75
C ASP A 250 3.35 18.45 -21.42
N SER A 251 3.52 19.78 -21.43
CA SER A 251 3.18 20.67 -20.30
C SER A 251 1.67 20.64 -19.94
N ALA A 252 0.82 20.33 -20.93
CA ALA A 252 -0.63 20.32 -20.76
C ALA A 252 -1.21 18.99 -20.26
N ALA A 253 -0.48 17.88 -20.41
CA ALA A 253 -0.91 16.56 -19.92
C ALA A 253 -0.91 16.49 -18.39
N VAL A 254 -0.07 17.28 -17.72
CA VAL A 254 0.04 17.29 -16.25
C VAL A 254 -1.05 18.18 -15.61
N ALA A 255 -1.60 19.15 -16.35
CA ALA A 255 -2.65 20.05 -15.84
C ALA A 255 -4.06 19.44 -15.84
N ARG A 256 -4.24 18.25 -16.41
CA ARG A 256 -5.53 17.53 -16.43
C ARG A 256 -5.69 16.50 -15.32
N GLU A 257 -4.72 16.36 -14.42
CA GLU A 257 -4.74 15.35 -13.33
C GLU A 257 -5.25 15.88 -11.98
N GLU A 258 -5.73 17.13 -11.88
CA GLU A 258 -6.29 17.69 -10.63
C GLU A 258 -7.79 18.05 -10.73
N GLY A 259 -8.57 17.15 -11.31
CA GLY A 259 -9.94 16.92 -10.85
C GLY A 259 -9.90 15.84 -9.77
N PRO A 260 -10.99 15.54 -9.01
CA PRO A 260 -10.96 14.46 -8.03
C PRO A 260 -10.38 13.24 -8.71
N ALA A 261 -9.28 12.71 -8.18
CA ALA A 261 -8.44 11.72 -8.80
C ALA A 261 -9.29 10.59 -9.38
N VAL A 262 -9.56 10.65 -10.69
CA VAL A 262 -9.98 9.48 -11.43
C VAL A 262 -8.75 8.58 -11.43
N VAL A 263 -8.72 7.66 -10.47
CA VAL A 263 -7.74 6.59 -10.44
C VAL A 263 -7.87 5.89 -11.79
N ARG A 264 -6.98 6.22 -12.74
CA ARG A 264 -6.85 5.48 -13.99
C ARG A 264 -6.35 4.10 -13.65
N SER A 265 -7.26 3.24 -13.25
CA SER A 265 -6.99 1.85 -12.93
C SER A 265 -6.67 1.10 -14.21
N ALA A 266 -5.40 1.10 -14.62
CA ALA A 266 -4.92 0.23 -15.68
C ALA A 266 -4.36 -1.05 -15.03
N LEU A 267 -5.25 -1.97 -14.70
CA LEU A 267 -4.91 -3.29 -14.13
C LEU A 267 -4.55 -4.32 -15.20
N LEU A 268 -4.39 -3.92 -16.46
CA LEU A 268 -4.13 -4.85 -17.54
C LEU A 268 -2.80 -5.61 -17.36
N PRO A 269 -2.77 -6.91 -17.66
CA PRO A 269 -1.54 -7.66 -17.77
C PRO A 269 -0.61 -7.07 -18.85
N LEU A 270 0.70 -7.33 -18.73
CA LEU A 270 1.67 -6.89 -19.74
C LEU A 270 1.34 -7.45 -21.11
N ALA A 271 1.47 -6.63 -22.15
CA ALA A 271 1.27 -7.06 -23.53
C ALA A 271 2.29 -8.12 -23.93
N VAL A 272 1.82 -9.18 -24.59
CA VAL A 272 2.67 -10.27 -25.07
C VAL A 272 3.56 -9.76 -26.19
N ARG A 273 4.87 -9.83 -26.01
CA ARG A 273 5.83 -9.51 -27.06
C ARG A 273 5.78 -10.55 -28.18
N GLY A 274 5.76 -10.09 -29.44
CA GLY A 274 5.76 -10.97 -30.61
C GLY A 274 4.39 -11.64 -30.84
N PHE A 275 3.30 -10.94 -30.55
CA PHE A 275 1.96 -11.33 -30.95
C PHE A 275 1.85 -11.29 -32.48
N VAL A 276 1.38 -12.38 -33.10
CA VAL A 276 1.33 -12.60 -34.53
C VAL A 276 -0.07 -13.07 -34.96
N GLY A 277 -0.48 -12.69 -36.17
CA GLY A 277 -1.77 -13.10 -36.75
C GLY A 277 -2.98 -12.43 -36.12
N ARG A 278 -4.13 -13.06 -36.26
CA ARG A 278 -5.42 -12.64 -35.69
C ARG A 278 -5.90 -11.26 -36.13
N ARG A 279 -5.52 -10.81 -37.34
CA ARG A 279 -5.85 -9.46 -37.83
C ARG A 279 -7.36 -9.27 -37.98
N ASP A 280 -8.09 -10.29 -38.45
CA ASP A 280 -9.52 -10.22 -38.60
C ASP A 280 -10.26 -10.12 -37.27
N GLN A 281 -9.77 -10.84 -36.24
CA GLN A 281 -10.31 -10.79 -34.88
C GLN A 281 -10.04 -9.44 -34.20
N LEU A 282 -8.87 -8.86 -34.44
CA LEU A 282 -8.55 -7.50 -33.93
C LEU A 282 -9.43 -6.44 -34.60
N ALA A 283 -9.64 -6.53 -35.94
CA ALA A 283 -10.52 -5.65 -36.68
C ALA A 283 -11.99 -5.79 -36.22
N GLN A 284 -12.46 -7.01 -35.98
CA GLN A 284 -13.80 -7.26 -35.45
C GLN A 284 -14.00 -6.64 -34.04
N LEU A 285 -13.01 -6.71 -33.18
CA LEU A 285 -13.05 -6.02 -31.87
C LEU A 285 -13.07 -4.50 -32.03
N ASP A 286 -12.35 -3.94 -33.00
CA ASP A 286 -12.40 -2.52 -33.34
C ASP A 286 -13.79 -2.09 -33.82
N GLU A 287 -14.41 -2.88 -34.71
CA GLU A 287 -15.78 -2.64 -35.20
C GLU A 287 -16.78 -2.63 -34.04
N LEU A 288 -16.73 -3.62 -33.14
CA LEU A 288 -17.59 -3.70 -31.96
C LEU A 288 -17.43 -2.50 -31.04
N ALA A 289 -16.20 -2.01 -30.86
CA ALA A 289 -15.96 -0.81 -30.07
C ALA A 289 -16.51 0.46 -30.73
N ASP A 290 -16.51 0.53 -32.05
CA ASP A 290 -17.05 1.65 -32.79
C ASP A 290 -18.60 1.60 -32.88
N GLU A 291 -19.20 0.41 -32.90
CA GLU A 291 -20.66 0.18 -32.80
C GLU A 291 -21.17 0.60 -31.41
N SER A 292 -20.51 0.18 -30.33
CA SER A 292 -20.84 0.59 -28.97
C SER A 292 -20.94 2.13 -28.83
N ARG A 293 -20.07 2.85 -29.55
CA ARG A 293 -20.09 4.32 -29.58
C ARG A 293 -21.23 4.93 -30.35
N ARG A 294 -21.66 4.29 -31.47
CA ARG A 294 -22.72 4.77 -32.33
C ARG A 294 -24.12 4.50 -31.75
N ASP A 295 -24.29 3.34 -31.17
CA ASP A 295 -25.61 2.86 -30.73
C ASP A 295 -25.91 3.23 -29.29
N ASN A 296 -24.96 3.85 -28.60
CA ASN A 296 -25.05 4.25 -27.20
C ASN A 296 -25.56 3.08 -26.32
N SER A 297 -24.98 1.89 -26.52
CA SER A 297 -25.34 0.65 -25.82
C SER A 297 -24.11 0.01 -25.15
N VAL A 298 -24.36 -0.89 -24.18
CA VAL A 298 -23.32 -1.75 -23.62
C VAL A 298 -22.99 -2.84 -24.63
N THR A 299 -21.73 -2.94 -25.05
CA THR A 299 -21.29 -4.00 -25.95
C THR A 299 -20.51 -5.06 -25.19
N ILE A 300 -20.86 -6.33 -25.37
CA ILE A 300 -20.16 -7.47 -24.76
C ILE A 300 -19.53 -8.28 -25.89
N ALA A 301 -18.18 -8.37 -25.86
CA ALA A 301 -17.42 -9.22 -26.77
C ALA A 301 -16.99 -10.50 -26.05
N ALA A 302 -17.45 -11.67 -26.49
CA ALA A 302 -17.13 -12.95 -25.89
C ALA A 302 -16.10 -13.70 -26.73
N ILE A 303 -14.83 -13.69 -26.31
CA ILE A 303 -13.75 -14.42 -26.99
C ILE A 303 -13.71 -15.85 -26.46
N MET A 304 -14.07 -16.80 -27.36
CA MET A 304 -14.18 -18.21 -27.03
C MET A 304 -13.15 -19.05 -27.78
N GLY A 305 -12.85 -20.24 -27.28
CA GLY A 305 -11.95 -21.21 -27.95
C GLY A 305 -11.23 -22.11 -26.95
N THR A 306 -10.48 -23.07 -27.46
CA THR A 306 -9.75 -24.05 -26.64
C THR A 306 -8.69 -23.43 -25.74
N ALA A 307 -8.22 -24.17 -24.74
CA ALA A 307 -7.15 -23.74 -23.87
C ALA A 307 -5.84 -23.54 -24.65
N GLY A 308 -5.06 -22.51 -24.37
CA GLY A 308 -3.78 -22.23 -25.07
C GLY A 308 -3.90 -21.62 -26.46
N ILE A 309 -5.13 -21.35 -26.98
CA ILE A 309 -5.40 -20.79 -28.30
C ILE A 309 -5.04 -19.28 -28.43
N GLY A 310 -4.76 -18.62 -27.30
CA GLY A 310 -4.36 -17.22 -27.29
C GLY A 310 -5.48 -16.20 -27.00
N LYS A 311 -6.61 -16.60 -26.39
CA LYS A 311 -7.72 -15.71 -26.02
C LYS A 311 -7.28 -14.51 -25.19
N THR A 312 -6.65 -14.77 -24.05
CA THR A 312 -6.13 -13.74 -23.16
C THR A 312 -5.09 -12.88 -23.85
N ALA A 313 -4.20 -13.48 -24.68
CA ALA A 313 -3.18 -12.74 -25.41
C ALA A 313 -3.78 -11.77 -26.45
N LEU A 314 -4.84 -12.19 -27.18
CA LEU A 314 -5.59 -11.35 -28.10
C LEU A 314 -6.29 -10.20 -27.35
N ALA A 315 -7.02 -10.53 -26.28
CA ALA A 315 -7.75 -9.56 -25.47
C ALA A 315 -6.81 -8.50 -24.87
N VAL A 316 -5.69 -8.92 -24.26
CA VAL A 316 -4.67 -8.01 -23.70
C VAL A 316 -4.07 -7.13 -24.80
N ARG A 317 -3.71 -7.71 -25.95
CA ARG A 317 -3.16 -6.96 -27.09
C ARG A 317 -4.11 -5.87 -27.53
N TRP A 318 -5.37 -6.22 -27.75
CA TRP A 318 -6.39 -5.29 -28.18
C TRP A 318 -6.70 -4.23 -27.09
N ALA A 319 -6.83 -4.63 -25.83
CA ALA A 319 -7.08 -3.70 -24.73
C ALA A 319 -6.01 -2.62 -24.60
N HIS A 320 -4.73 -2.98 -24.82
CA HIS A 320 -3.64 -1.99 -24.87
C HIS A 320 -3.74 -1.06 -26.07
N GLN A 321 -4.15 -1.54 -27.24
CA GLN A 321 -4.35 -0.71 -28.44
C GLN A 321 -5.57 0.21 -28.29
N ALA A 322 -6.64 -0.28 -27.68
CA ALA A 322 -7.89 0.45 -27.49
C ALA A 322 -7.86 1.45 -26.31
N ARG A 323 -6.73 1.62 -25.62
CA ARG A 323 -6.63 2.44 -24.39
C ARG A 323 -7.18 3.86 -24.53
N GLU A 324 -6.92 4.51 -25.65
CA GLU A 324 -7.39 5.88 -25.92
C GLU A 324 -8.91 5.96 -26.16
N ARG A 325 -9.55 4.83 -26.47
CA ARG A 325 -11.00 4.73 -26.66
C ARG A 325 -11.77 4.73 -25.34
N PHE A 326 -11.10 4.36 -24.22
CA PHE A 326 -11.66 4.27 -22.87
C PHE A 326 -10.91 5.19 -21.90
N PRO A 327 -11.17 6.50 -21.96
CA PRO A 327 -10.41 7.52 -21.24
C PRO A 327 -10.60 7.44 -19.71
N ASP A 328 -11.71 6.85 -19.24
CA ASP A 328 -12.05 6.79 -17.82
C ASP A 328 -11.46 5.55 -17.11
N GLY A 329 -10.79 4.65 -17.87
CA GLY A 329 -10.03 3.56 -17.31
C GLY A 329 -10.28 2.19 -17.94
N GLN A 330 -9.56 1.20 -17.41
CA GLN A 330 -9.67 -0.20 -17.81
C GLN A 330 -9.65 -1.06 -16.55
N LEU A 331 -10.68 -1.87 -16.36
CA LEU A 331 -10.80 -2.81 -15.26
C LEU A 331 -10.45 -4.21 -15.76
N PHE A 332 -9.65 -4.95 -15.04
CA PHE A 332 -9.28 -6.33 -15.37
C PHE A 332 -9.46 -7.22 -14.15
N VAL A 333 -10.03 -8.41 -14.38
CA VAL A 333 -10.06 -9.47 -13.37
C VAL A 333 -9.96 -10.84 -14.05
N ASN A 334 -9.19 -11.75 -13.46
CA ASN A 334 -9.18 -13.16 -13.83
C ASN A 334 -10.21 -13.91 -12.97
N LEU A 335 -11.29 -14.37 -13.62
CA LEU A 335 -12.41 -15.06 -12.97
C LEU A 335 -12.10 -16.50 -12.57
N ARG A 336 -10.93 -17.04 -12.95
CA ARG A 336 -10.44 -18.40 -12.59
C ARG A 336 -11.45 -19.50 -12.88
N GLY A 337 -12.25 -19.34 -13.93
CA GLY A 337 -13.36 -20.26 -14.25
C GLY A 337 -12.91 -21.70 -14.53
N PHE A 338 -11.67 -21.87 -14.97
CA PHE A 338 -11.08 -23.18 -15.32
C PHE A 338 -9.75 -23.39 -14.56
N ASP A 339 -9.62 -22.85 -13.35
CA ASP A 339 -8.46 -23.09 -12.51
C ASP A 339 -8.45 -24.55 -12.05
N PRO A 340 -7.30 -25.26 -12.13
CA PRO A 340 -7.18 -26.65 -11.68
C PRO A 340 -7.53 -26.87 -10.20
N SER A 341 -7.47 -25.83 -9.37
CA SER A 341 -7.93 -25.89 -7.97
C SER A 341 -9.45 -26.00 -7.82
N GLY A 342 -10.20 -25.89 -8.94
CA GLY A 342 -11.65 -26.07 -9.00
C GLY A 342 -12.45 -24.86 -8.49
N ARG A 343 -11.81 -23.73 -8.14
CA ARG A 343 -12.53 -22.57 -7.64
C ARG A 343 -12.52 -21.39 -8.59
N ALA A 344 -13.66 -21.15 -9.20
CA ALA A 344 -13.94 -19.89 -9.87
C ALA A 344 -14.07 -18.74 -8.85
N LEU A 345 -13.57 -17.57 -9.21
CA LEU A 345 -13.76 -16.34 -8.44
C LEU A 345 -15.26 -16.02 -8.39
N GLN A 346 -15.80 -15.71 -7.22
CA GLN A 346 -17.20 -15.34 -7.09
C GLN A 346 -17.43 -13.92 -7.61
N PRO A 347 -18.61 -13.62 -8.20
CA PRO A 347 -18.90 -12.29 -8.74
C PRO A 347 -18.72 -11.17 -7.71
N GLU A 348 -19.09 -11.42 -6.45
CA GLU A 348 -18.97 -10.45 -5.38
C GLU A 348 -17.49 -10.14 -5.04
N GLU A 349 -16.62 -11.13 -5.17
CA GLU A 349 -15.16 -10.95 -4.99
C GLU A 349 -14.62 -10.05 -6.12
N ALA A 350 -15.03 -10.30 -7.37
CA ALA A 350 -14.64 -9.48 -8.53
C ALA A 350 -15.16 -8.03 -8.43
N ILE A 351 -16.41 -7.84 -7.99
CA ILE A 351 -16.98 -6.50 -7.76
C ILE A 351 -16.17 -5.75 -6.70
N ARG A 352 -15.76 -6.39 -5.63
CA ARG A 352 -14.91 -5.74 -4.61
C ARG A 352 -13.55 -5.32 -5.17
N GLU A 353 -12.92 -6.14 -5.99
CA GLU A 353 -11.69 -5.76 -6.69
C GLU A 353 -11.90 -4.54 -7.59
N PHE A 354 -13.03 -4.48 -8.31
CA PHE A 354 -13.38 -3.34 -9.14
C PHE A 354 -13.70 -2.09 -8.34
N LEU A 355 -14.44 -2.19 -7.24
CA LEU A 355 -14.72 -1.06 -6.35
C LEU A 355 -13.43 -0.47 -5.78
N HIS A 356 -12.50 -1.33 -5.37
CA HIS A 356 -11.18 -0.89 -4.91
C HIS A 356 -10.39 -0.19 -6.04
N ALA A 357 -10.41 -0.78 -7.24
CA ALA A 357 -9.76 -0.20 -8.41
C ALA A 357 -10.38 1.15 -8.84
N LEU A 358 -11.66 1.35 -8.58
CA LEU A 358 -12.39 2.61 -8.81
C LEU A 358 -12.18 3.64 -7.68
N GLY A 359 -11.34 3.32 -6.69
CA GLY A 359 -10.98 4.23 -5.61
C GLY A 359 -11.98 4.25 -4.45
N VAL A 360 -12.86 3.24 -4.35
CA VAL A 360 -13.77 3.12 -3.20
C VAL A 360 -12.97 2.62 -1.99
N PRO A 361 -12.90 3.39 -0.91
CA PRO A 361 -12.28 2.92 0.31
C PRO A 361 -12.98 1.65 0.83
N PRO A 362 -12.23 0.69 1.41
CA PRO A 362 -12.77 -0.57 1.89
C PRO A 362 -13.96 -0.41 2.85
N GLU A 363 -13.96 0.64 3.65
CA GLU A 363 -14.97 0.96 4.65
C GLU A 363 -16.31 1.40 4.01
N ARG A 364 -16.26 1.89 2.78
CA ARG A 364 -17.46 2.29 2.00
C ARG A 364 -18.05 1.17 1.15
N VAL A 365 -17.39 0.02 1.09
CA VAL A 365 -17.92 -1.12 0.36
C VAL A 365 -19.06 -1.75 1.16
N PRO A 366 -20.30 -1.74 0.63
CA PRO A 366 -21.43 -2.31 1.38
C PRO A 366 -21.23 -3.78 1.73
N VAL A 367 -21.85 -4.20 2.85
CA VAL A 367 -21.78 -5.60 3.32
C VAL A 367 -22.55 -6.54 2.38
N GLU A 368 -23.69 -6.08 1.90
CA GLU A 368 -24.60 -6.87 1.10
C GLU A 368 -24.18 -6.93 -0.37
N PRO A 369 -24.09 -8.12 -0.99
CA PRO A 369 -23.67 -8.27 -2.39
C PRO A 369 -24.51 -7.44 -3.38
N ALA A 370 -25.81 -7.35 -3.17
CA ALA A 370 -26.70 -6.55 -4.02
C ALA A 370 -26.34 -5.05 -3.96
N SER A 371 -26.02 -4.55 -2.78
CA SER A 371 -25.61 -3.16 -2.55
C SER A 371 -24.21 -2.88 -3.14
N GLN A 372 -23.29 -3.85 -3.10
CA GLN A 372 -21.99 -3.77 -3.79
C GLN A 372 -22.17 -3.63 -5.30
N ALA A 373 -23.03 -4.45 -5.89
CA ALA A 373 -23.32 -4.40 -7.32
C ALA A 373 -24.00 -3.06 -7.71
N ALA A 374 -24.89 -2.53 -6.88
CA ALA A 374 -25.52 -1.23 -7.10
C ALA A 374 -24.51 -0.09 -7.05
N LEU A 375 -23.60 -0.09 -6.05
CA LEU A 375 -22.53 0.90 -5.94
C LEU A 375 -21.57 0.83 -7.15
N TYR A 376 -21.19 -0.37 -7.57
CA TYR A 376 -20.34 -0.59 -8.74
C TYR A 376 -20.98 0.02 -9.99
N ARG A 377 -22.26 -0.25 -10.27
CA ARG A 377 -22.97 0.32 -11.42
C ARG A 377 -23.08 1.85 -11.32
N THR A 378 -23.37 2.38 -10.15
CA THR A 378 -23.42 3.84 -9.92
C THR A 378 -22.09 4.51 -10.26
N LEU A 379 -20.95 3.88 -9.90
CA LEU A 379 -19.62 4.43 -10.19
C LEU A 379 -19.25 4.35 -11.68
N LEU A 380 -19.89 3.49 -12.43
CA LEU A 380 -19.70 3.41 -13.88
C LEU A 380 -20.55 4.42 -14.66
N THR A 381 -21.59 4.98 -14.03
CA THR A 381 -22.51 5.93 -14.69
C THR A 381 -21.76 7.14 -15.26
N GLY A 382 -22.00 7.45 -16.54
CA GLY A 382 -21.35 8.53 -17.29
C GLY A 382 -19.88 8.29 -17.62
N ARG A 383 -19.35 7.08 -17.42
CA ARG A 383 -17.95 6.74 -17.70
C ARG A 383 -17.80 5.82 -18.89
N ARG A 384 -16.68 5.95 -19.57
CA ARG A 384 -16.28 5.10 -20.70
C ARG A 384 -15.13 4.21 -20.27
N ILE A 385 -15.46 3.00 -19.81
CA ILE A 385 -14.53 2.06 -19.21
C ILE A 385 -14.52 0.75 -20.01
N LEU A 386 -13.34 0.18 -20.22
CA LEU A 386 -13.18 -1.19 -20.69
C LEU A 386 -13.14 -2.13 -19.48
N ILE A 387 -14.04 -3.11 -19.46
CA ILE A 387 -14.10 -4.15 -18.43
C ILE A 387 -13.63 -5.47 -19.06
N PHE A 388 -12.49 -5.97 -18.61
CA PHE A 388 -11.93 -7.21 -19.13
C PHE A 388 -12.04 -8.34 -18.09
N LEU A 389 -12.89 -9.31 -18.40
CA LEU A 389 -13.20 -10.50 -17.60
C LEU A 389 -12.51 -11.71 -18.21
N ASP A 390 -11.36 -12.08 -17.67
CA ASP A 390 -10.56 -13.19 -18.21
C ASP A 390 -10.95 -14.53 -17.58
N ASN A 391 -10.96 -15.60 -18.39
CA ASN A 391 -11.14 -16.97 -17.94
C ASN A 391 -12.49 -17.22 -17.22
N ALA A 392 -13.59 -16.72 -17.78
CA ALA A 392 -14.94 -16.92 -17.26
C ALA A 392 -15.39 -18.39 -17.43
N ARG A 393 -16.06 -18.94 -16.39
CA ARG A 393 -16.61 -20.30 -16.40
C ARG A 393 -17.94 -20.40 -17.16
N ASP A 394 -18.85 -19.52 -16.83
CA ASP A 394 -20.24 -19.52 -17.35
C ASP A 394 -20.84 -18.08 -17.32
N ALA A 395 -22.06 -17.97 -17.84
CA ALA A 395 -22.78 -16.70 -17.89
C ALA A 395 -23.19 -16.17 -16.51
N GLU A 396 -23.45 -17.05 -15.54
CA GLU A 396 -23.88 -16.65 -14.19
C GLU A 396 -22.75 -15.93 -13.46
N GLN A 397 -21.49 -16.34 -13.69
CA GLN A 397 -20.33 -15.66 -13.14
C GLN A 397 -20.12 -14.26 -13.71
N VAL A 398 -20.46 -14.05 -14.98
CA VAL A 398 -20.23 -12.78 -15.70
C VAL A 398 -21.36 -11.77 -15.47
N ARG A 399 -22.60 -12.23 -15.45
CA ARG A 399 -23.82 -11.40 -15.42
C ARG A 399 -23.83 -10.30 -14.34
N PRO A 400 -23.44 -10.56 -13.08
CA PRO A 400 -23.41 -9.54 -12.05
C PRO A 400 -22.34 -8.44 -12.26
N LEU A 401 -21.36 -8.68 -13.15
CA LEU A 401 -20.23 -7.78 -13.44
C LEU A 401 -20.52 -6.87 -14.65
N LEU A 402 -21.64 -7.07 -15.33
CA LEU A 402 -22.02 -6.27 -16.49
C LEU A 402 -22.43 -4.85 -16.04
N PRO A 403 -21.94 -3.81 -16.74
CA PRO A 403 -22.39 -2.44 -16.53
C PRO A 403 -23.77 -2.23 -17.16
N ASP A 404 -24.51 -1.26 -16.61
CA ASP A 404 -25.76 -0.77 -17.23
C ASP A 404 -25.52 0.51 -18.05
N GLU A 405 -24.27 0.99 -18.12
CA GLU A 405 -23.91 2.31 -18.67
C GLU A 405 -23.50 2.21 -20.14
N PRO A 406 -24.17 2.94 -21.05
CA PRO A 406 -23.77 3.07 -22.44
C PRO A 406 -22.34 3.64 -22.59
N GLY A 407 -21.59 3.09 -23.55
CA GLY A 407 -20.18 3.49 -23.79
C GLY A 407 -19.15 2.68 -23.03
N CYS A 408 -19.56 1.77 -22.14
CA CYS A 408 -18.71 0.71 -21.61
C CYS A 408 -18.65 -0.48 -22.58
N LEU A 409 -17.47 -1.12 -22.66
CA LEU A 409 -17.29 -2.36 -23.39
C LEU A 409 -16.81 -3.44 -22.43
N VAL A 410 -17.47 -4.60 -22.48
CA VAL A 410 -17.09 -5.78 -21.70
C VAL A 410 -16.44 -6.81 -22.62
N LEU A 411 -15.19 -7.14 -22.30
CA LEU A 411 -14.42 -8.16 -23.00
C LEU A 411 -14.35 -9.40 -22.12
N VAL A 412 -14.91 -10.51 -22.57
CA VAL A 412 -14.95 -11.76 -21.81
C VAL A 412 -14.13 -12.82 -22.54
N THR A 413 -13.23 -13.51 -21.85
CA THR A 413 -12.61 -14.73 -22.41
C THR A 413 -13.13 -15.97 -21.70
N SER A 414 -13.41 -17.03 -22.44
CA SER A 414 -13.86 -18.29 -21.86
C SER A 414 -13.42 -19.50 -22.69
N ARG A 415 -13.39 -20.68 -22.05
CA ARG A 415 -13.26 -21.99 -22.72
C ARG A 415 -14.63 -22.58 -23.03
N SER A 416 -15.72 -22.08 -22.43
CA SER A 416 -17.08 -22.48 -22.67
C SER A 416 -17.75 -21.58 -23.71
N GLY A 417 -18.82 -22.05 -24.32
CA GLY A 417 -19.56 -21.31 -25.36
C GLY A 417 -20.37 -20.11 -24.84
N LEU A 418 -20.43 -19.85 -23.54
CA LEU A 418 -21.15 -18.75 -22.90
C LEU A 418 -22.57 -18.51 -23.49
N THR A 419 -23.27 -19.57 -23.83
CA THR A 419 -24.56 -19.51 -24.57
C THR A 419 -25.57 -18.59 -23.87
N GLY A 420 -25.58 -18.57 -22.53
CA GLY A 420 -26.46 -17.68 -21.77
C GLY A 420 -26.19 -16.18 -22.05
N LEU A 421 -24.92 -15.75 -22.14
CA LEU A 421 -24.57 -14.37 -22.47
C LEU A 421 -24.93 -14.03 -23.94
N LEU A 422 -24.79 -14.98 -24.84
CA LEU A 422 -25.11 -14.75 -26.24
C LEU A 422 -26.63 -14.57 -26.46
N THR A 423 -27.44 -15.38 -25.76
CA THR A 423 -28.89 -15.41 -25.97
C THR A 423 -29.67 -14.38 -25.17
N VAL A 424 -29.21 -14.03 -23.99
CA VAL A 424 -29.95 -13.14 -23.07
C VAL A 424 -29.38 -11.72 -23.10
N GLU A 425 -28.06 -11.59 -22.99
CA GLU A 425 -27.38 -10.29 -22.91
C GLU A 425 -26.88 -9.80 -24.30
N GLY A 426 -27.08 -10.54 -25.37
CA GLY A 426 -26.71 -10.14 -26.73
C GLY A 426 -25.19 -10.05 -26.95
N ALA A 427 -24.39 -10.79 -26.18
CA ALA A 427 -22.92 -10.79 -26.33
C ALA A 427 -22.54 -11.23 -27.78
N GLN A 428 -21.56 -10.55 -28.35
CA GLN A 428 -21.03 -10.84 -29.68
C GLN A 428 -19.96 -11.93 -29.60
N PRO A 429 -20.18 -13.09 -30.25
CA PRO A 429 -19.24 -14.21 -30.20
C PRO A 429 -18.03 -13.96 -31.09
N LEU A 430 -16.83 -14.16 -30.56
CA LEU A 430 -15.58 -14.15 -31.29
C LEU A 430 -14.85 -15.47 -31.01
N THR A 431 -15.07 -16.44 -31.88
CA THR A 431 -14.45 -17.77 -31.71
C THR A 431 -13.05 -17.77 -32.30
N LEU A 432 -12.06 -18.25 -31.50
CA LEU A 432 -10.70 -18.44 -31.96
C LEU A 432 -10.48 -19.90 -32.36
N ASP A 433 -10.15 -20.10 -33.62
CA ASP A 433 -9.69 -21.36 -34.17
C ASP A 433 -8.15 -21.50 -34.03
N LEU A 434 -7.65 -22.70 -34.36
CA LEU A 434 -6.20 -22.93 -34.44
C LEU A 434 -5.57 -21.96 -35.46
N LEU A 435 -4.30 -21.61 -35.29
CA LEU A 435 -3.60 -20.76 -36.22
C LEU A 435 -3.59 -21.41 -37.61
N SER A 436 -3.73 -20.61 -38.64
CA SER A 436 -3.44 -21.05 -40.01
C SER A 436 -1.96 -21.45 -40.13
N VAL A 437 -1.63 -22.23 -41.14
CA VAL A 437 -0.24 -22.63 -41.40
C VAL A 437 0.66 -21.40 -41.61
N ALA A 438 0.13 -20.35 -42.24
CA ALA A 438 0.84 -19.11 -42.46
C ALA A 438 1.13 -18.37 -41.16
N GLU A 439 0.13 -18.23 -40.27
CA GLU A 439 0.29 -17.57 -38.94
C GLU A 439 1.19 -18.38 -38.01
N ALA A 440 1.09 -19.71 -38.04
CA ALA A 440 1.98 -20.58 -37.26
C ALA A 440 3.44 -20.44 -37.72
N ARG A 441 3.68 -20.37 -39.02
CA ARG A 441 5.01 -20.11 -39.59
C ARG A 441 5.50 -18.70 -39.28
N GLU A 442 4.65 -17.70 -39.32
CA GLU A 442 4.96 -16.32 -38.92
C GLU A 442 5.37 -16.26 -37.42
N LEU A 443 4.64 -16.98 -36.55
CA LEU A 443 4.95 -17.10 -35.13
C LEU A 443 6.32 -17.74 -34.90
N LEU A 444 6.61 -18.84 -35.60
CA LEU A 444 7.93 -19.48 -35.55
C LEU A 444 9.03 -18.55 -36.09
N SER A 445 8.79 -17.86 -37.21
CA SER A 445 9.74 -16.90 -37.79
C SER A 445 10.07 -15.76 -36.83
N HIS A 446 9.09 -15.27 -36.11
CA HIS A 446 9.29 -14.19 -35.12
C HIS A 446 10.10 -14.65 -33.91
N ARG A 447 10.01 -15.92 -33.54
CA ARG A 447 10.67 -16.50 -32.35
C ARG A 447 12.03 -17.11 -32.64
N ILE A 448 12.19 -17.75 -33.80
CA ILE A 448 13.39 -18.53 -34.17
C ILE A 448 14.30 -17.74 -35.14
N GLY A 449 13.75 -16.74 -35.81
CA GLY A 449 14.39 -15.99 -36.88
C GLY A 449 13.84 -16.37 -38.26
N ARG A 450 13.57 -15.37 -39.09
CA ARG A 450 12.98 -15.53 -40.42
C ARG A 450 13.85 -16.38 -41.36
N ASP A 451 15.14 -16.12 -41.36
CA ASP A 451 16.09 -16.80 -42.28
C ASP A 451 16.14 -18.30 -41.99
N ARG A 452 16.13 -18.67 -40.70
CA ARG A 452 16.20 -20.07 -40.29
C ARG A 452 14.91 -20.84 -40.65
N VAL A 453 13.73 -20.22 -40.52
CA VAL A 453 12.44 -20.81 -40.88
C VAL A 453 12.29 -20.89 -42.40
N THR A 454 12.81 -19.94 -43.16
CA THR A 454 12.76 -19.96 -44.64
C THR A 454 13.73 -20.99 -45.21
N ALA A 455 14.87 -21.19 -44.59
CA ALA A 455 15.89 -22.18 -45.01
C ALA A 455 15.38 -23.62 -44.89
N ASP A 456 14.51 -23.92 -43.90
CA ASP A 456 13.91 -25.24 -43.73
C ASP A 456 12.40 -25.13 -43.41
N SER A 457 11.65 -24.69 -44.42
CA SER A 457 10.20 -24.49 -44.26
C SER A 457 9.44 -25.81 -44.01
N GLY A 458 9.97 -26.94 -44.51
CA GLY A 458 9.35 -28.25 -44.30
C GLY A 458 9.45 -28.71 -42.86
N ALA A 459 10.58 -28.50 -42.21
CA ALA A 459 10.73 -28.79 -40.77
C ALA A 459 9.89 -27.85 -39.93
N ALA A 460 9.81 -26.56 -40.27
CA ALA A 460 8.95 -25.61 -39.57
C ALA A 460 7.45 -26.01 -39.66
N ASP A 461 7.01 -26.50 -40.79
CA ASP A 461 5.65 -27.03 -40.97
C ASP A 461 5.45 -28.31 -40.16
N ALA A 462 6.44 -29.19 -40.08
CA ALA A 462 6.41 -30.41 -39.26
C ALA A 462 6.31 -30.07 -37.74
N ILE A 463 7.10 -29.10 -37.26
CA ILE A 463 6.98 -28.60 -35.90
C ILE A 463 5.61 -28.03 -35.64
N SER A 464 5.09 -27.22 -36.59
CA SER A 464 3.76 -26.63 -36.50
C SER A 464 2.65 -27.69 -36.43
N ALA A 465 2.74 -28.75 -37.22
CA ALA A 465 1.81 -29.86 -37.20
C ALA A 465 1.88 -30.66 -35.89
N SER A 466 3.07 -30.97 -35.40
CA SER A 466 3.29 -31.68 -34.11
C SER A 466 2.77 -30.87 -32.91
N CYS A 467 2.74 -29.53 -33.00
CA CYS A 467 2.14 -28.63 -32.00
C CYS A 467 0.63 -28.40 -32.25
N ALA A 468 0.00 -29.09 -33.16
CA ALA A 468 -1.41 -28.88 -33.57
C ALA A 468 -1.74 -27.41 -33.91
N ARG A 469 -0.78 -26.63 -34.34
CA ARG A 469 -0.87 -25.18 -34.61
C ARG A 469 -1.40 -24.34 -33.40
N LEU A 470 -1.25 -24.85 -32.21
CA LEU A 470 -1.66 -24.18 -30.99
C LEU A 470 -0.61 -23.17 -30.57
N PRO A 471 -0.93 -21.85 -30.39
CA PRO A 471 0.05 -20.82 -30.06
C PRO A 471 0.95 -21.16 -28.87
N LEU A 472 0.38 -21.66 -27.78
CA LEU A 472 1.15 -22.01 -26.57
C LEU A 472 2.17 -23.11 -26.84
N ALA A 473 1.78 -24.17 -27.55
CA ALA A 473 2.68 -25.27 -27.89
C ALA A 473 3.78 -24.80 -28.87
N LEU A 474 3.44 -23.97 -29.85
CA LEU A 474 4.39 -23.39 -30.79
C LEU A 474 5.41 -22.50 -30.10
N VAL A 475 4.99 -21.64 -29.16
CA VAL A 475 5.90 -20.78 -28.39
C VAL A 475 6.86 -21.63 -27.56
N THR A 476 6.37 -22.68 -26.94
CA THR A 476 7.20 -23.62 -26.14
C THR A 476 8.22 -24.34 -27.02
N ALA A 477 7.81 -24.86 -28.19
CA ALA A 477 8.70 -25.51 -29.14
C ALA A 477 9.72 -24.52 -29.76
N ALA A 478 9.27 -23.30 -30.09
CA ALA A 478 10.12 -22.27 -30.67
C ALA A 478 11.21 -21.78 -29.68
N ALA A 479 10.91 -21.75 -28.39
CA ALA A 479 11.89 -21.41 -27.36
C ALA A 479 13.09 -22.36 -27.36
N ARG A 480 12.84 -23.63 -27.51
CA ARG A 480 13.89 -24.66 -27.64
C ARG A 480 14.73 -24.43 -28.88
N ALA A 481 14.07 -24.20 -30.03
CA ALA A 481 14.77 -23.91 -31.28
C ALA A 481 15.63 -22.63 -31.19
N ALA A 482 15.17 -21.62 -30.47
CA ALA A 482 15.90 -20.36 -30.26
C ALA A 482 17.11 -20.53 -29.33
N THR A 483 17.02 -21.41 -28.32
CA THR A 483 18.14 -21.68 -27.39
C THR A 483 19.23 -22.56 -28.00
N HIS A 484 18.98 -23.22 -29.15
CA HIS A 484 19.93 -24.06 -29.86
C HIS A 484 20.01 -23.61 -31.34
N PRO A 485 20.66 -22.47 -31.62
CA PRO A 485 20.65 -21.87 -32.93
C PRO A 485 21.36 -22.78 -33.99
N ASP A 486 22.32 -23.58 -33.58
CA ASP A 486 23.11 -24.42 -34.48
C ASP A 486 22.45 -25.77 -34.82
N PHE A 487 21.33 -26.13 -34.16
CA PHE A 487 20.65 -27.38 -34.47
C PHE A 487 19.74 -27.25 -35.68
N PRO A 488 19.80 -28.16 -36.65
CA PRO A 488 18.85 -28.20 -37.77
C PRO A 488 17.40 -28.26 -37.28
N LEU A 489 16.49 -27.50 -37.89
CA LEU A 489 15.07 -27.54 -37.54
C LEU A 489 14.47 -28.95 -37.79
N ALA A 490 14.98 -29.66 -38.81
CA ALA A 490 14.59 -31.02 -39.10
C ALA A 490 14.84 -31.97 -37.90
N ALA A 491 15.98 -31.86 -37.23
CA ALA A 491 16.28 -32.67 -36.04
C ALA A 491 15.32 -32.39 -34.89
N LEU A 492 14.98 -31.08 -34.69
CA LEU A 492 13.99 -30.69 -33.68
C LEU A 492 12.57 -31.19 -34.03
N ALA A 493 12.22 -31.22 -35.31
CA ALA A 493 10.93 -31.79 -35.77
C ALA A 493 10.86 -33.31 -35.56
N GLU A 494 12.00 -34.02 -35.70
CA GLU A 494 12.09 -35.47 -35.41
C GLU A 494 11.98 -35.73 -33.93
N GLU A 495 12.72 -35.01 -33.08
CA GLU A 495 12.59 -35.09 -31.63
C GLU A 495 11.15 -34.91 -31.14
N LEU A 496 10.42 -33.95 -31.73
CA LEU A 496 9.03 -33.66 -31.38
C LEU A 496 8.09 -34.82 -31.80
N ARG A 497 8.33 -35.43 -32.95
CA ARG A 497 7.60 -36.60 -33.43
C ARG A 497 7.85 -37.84 -32.57
N ASP A 498 9.11 -38.07 -32.19
CA ASP A 498 9.50 -39.21 -31.36
C ASP A 498 9.05 -39.09 -29.91
N ALA A 499 8.74 -37.85 -29.47
CA ALA A 499 8.10 -37.58 -28.18
C ALA A 499 6.69 -38.23 -28.04
N GLY A 500 6.11 -38.70 -29.12
CA GLY A 500 4.96 -39.61 -29.31
C GLY A 500 3.79 -39.56 -28.30
N PRO A 501 2.62 -40.13 -28.66
CA PRO A 501 1.43 -40.14 -27.81
C PRO A 501 1.54 -41.22 -26.74
N GLY A 502 2.38 -41.01 -25.73
CA GLY A 502 2.67 -41.94 -24.64
C GLY A 502 1.86 -41.74 -23.36
N LEU A 503 0.70 -41.18 -23.35
CA LEU A 503 -0.22 -41.08 -22.22
C LEU A 503 -1.67 -41.09 -22.67
N ASP A 504 -2.18 -42.30 -22.87
CA ASP A 504 -3.56 -42.64 -23.17
C ASP A 504 -4.44 -42.44 -21.94
N ALA A 505 -4.97 -41.28 -21.67
CA ALA A 505 -6.08 -41.15 -20.70
C ALA A 505 -6.83 -39.82 -20.67
N LEU A 506 -6.79 -38.97 -21.70
CA LEU A 506 -7.75 -37.86 -21.78
C LEU A 506 -8.32 -37.85 -23.22
N ASP A 507 -9.56 -38.23 -23.36
CA ASP A 507 -10.33 -38.27 -24.60
C ASP A 507 -10.38 -36.92 -25.30
N GLY A 508 -9.77 -36.82 -26.48
CA GLY A 508 -9.89 -35.72 -27.42
C GLY A 508 -8.65 -35.51 -28.27
N ASP A 509 -8.78 -35.67 -29.59
CA ASP A 509 -7.72 -35.59 -30.64
C ASP A 509 -6.88 -34.29 -30.61
N GLU A 510 -7.40 -33.20 -30.01
CA GLU A 510 -6.76 -31.88 -30.00
C GLU A 510 -5.72 -31.68 -28.88
N THR A 511 -5.74 -32.48 -27.80
CA THR A 511 -4.84 -32.33 -26.62
C THR A 511 -3.52 -33.09 -26.75
N SER A 512 -3.41 -34.03 -27.69
CA SER A 512 -2.21 -34.86 -27.85
C SER A 512 -0.98 -34.06 -28.28
N GLY A 513 -1.12 -33.09 -29.19
CA GLY A 513 -0.01 -32.24 -29.64
C GLY A 513 0.54 -31.28 -28.55
N VAL A 514 -0.33 -30.80 -27.68
CA VAL A 514 0.07 -29.91 -26.55
C VAL A 514 0.90 -30.66 -25.51
N ARG A 515 0.46 -31.89 -25.17
CA ARG A 515 1.18 -32.78 -24.25
C ARG A 515 2.54 -33.19 -24.78
N ALA A 516 2.62 -33.48 -26.09
CA ALA A 516 3.90 -33.80 -26.72
C ALA A 516 4.90 -32.66 -26.58
N ALA A 517 4.47 -31.40 -26.86
CA ALA A 517 5.32 -30.23 -26.70
C ALA A 517 5.76 -29.98 -25.24
N PHE A 518 4.85 -30.14 -24.27
CA PHE A 518 5.19 -29.98 -22.86
C PHE A 518 6.09 -31.11 -22.35
N SER A 519 5.82 -32.35 -22.73
CA SER A 519 6.64 -33.52 -22.40
C SER A 519 8.05 -33.40 -22.96
N TRP A 520 8.17 -32.89 -24.18
CA TRP A 520 9.44 -32.65 -24.80
C TRP A 520 10.25 -31.56 -24.04
N SER A 521 9.66 -30.39 -23.76
CA SER A 521 10.32 -29.35 -22.98
C SER A 521 10.68 -29.81 -21.57
N TYR A 522 9.80 -30.60 -20.93
CA TYR A 522 10.05 -31.16 -19.59
C TYR A 522 11.23 -32.12 -19.56
N ARG A 523 11.39 -33.01 -20.57
CA ARG A 523 12.50 -33.95 -20.65
C ARG A 523 13.88 -33.28 -20.80
N LEU A 524 13.92 -32.06 -21.26
CA LEU A 524 15.15 -31.29 -21.49
C LEU A 524 15.58 -30.46 -20.28
N LEU A 525 14.75 -30.40 -19.25
CA LEU A 525 15.10 -29.74 -18.00
C LEU A 525 16.17 -30.55 -17.26
N SER A 526 17.02 -29.87 -16.52
CA SER A 526 17.86 -30.54 -15.52
C SER A 526 16.95 -31.23 -14.48
N GLU A 527 17.37 -32.40 -13.93
CA GLU A 527 16.52 -33.11 -12.98
C GLU A 527 16.07 -32.25 -11.79
N PRO A 528 16.93 -31.37 -11.20
CA PRO A 528 16.47 -30.46 -10.17
C PRO A 528 15.38 -29.48 -10.64
N ALA A 529 15.49 -28.93 -11.87
CA ALA A 529 14.48 -28.03 -12.42
C ALA A 529 13.18 -28.76 -12.77
N ALA A 530 13.28 -29.96 -13.32
CA ALA A 530 12.14 -30.83 -13.58
C ALA A 530 11.38 -31.18 -12.28
N ARG A 531 12.10 -31.48 -11.20
CA ARG A 531 11.50 -31.72 -9.89
C ARG A 531 10.83 -30.46 -9.35
N LEU A 532 11.47 -29.30 -9.43
CA LEU A 532 10.86 -28.04 -9.02
C LEU A 532 9.59 -27.76 -9.82
N PHE A 533 9.61 -27.97 -11.14
CA PHE A 533 8.41 -27.79 -11.99
C PHE A 533 7.26 -28.70 -11.52
N ARG A 534 7.52 -29.98 -11.23
CA ARG A 534 6.51 -30.89 -10.67
C ARG A 534 5.91 -30.32 -9.38
N LEU A 535 6.77 -29.94 -8.42
CA LEU A 535 6.33 -29.41 -7.13
C LEU A 535 5.53 -28.10 -7.26
N LEU A 536 5.82 -27.26 -8.29
CA LEU A 536 5.03 -26.07 -8.59
C LEU A 536 3.57 -26.39 -8.98
N GLY A 537 3.28 -27.63 -9.43
CA GLY A 537 1.92 -28.12 -9.57
C GLY A 537 1.11 -28.12 -8.27
N LEU A 538 1.80 -28.28 -7.13
CA LEU A 538 1.16 -28.26 -5.80
C LEU A 538 0.96 -26.86 -5.25
N TYR A 539 1.57 -25.83 -5.86
CA TYR A 539 1.50 -24.45 -5.42
C TYR A 539 0.17 -23.81 -5.81
N PRO A 540 -0.68 -23.39 -4.85
CA PRO A 540 -2.02 -22.91 -5.18
C PRO A 540 -2.08 -21.42 -5.57
N GLY A 541 -0.99 -20.67 -5.39
CA GLY A 541 -0.95 -19.23 -5.68
C GLY A 541 -0.80 -18.90 -7.17
N PRO A 542 -1.09 -17.66 -7.56
CA PRO A 542 -0.95 -17.22 -8.95
C PRO A 542 0.51 -17.02 -9.38
N GLN A 543 1.36 -16.60 -8.46
CA GLN A 543 2.77 -16.30 -8.70
C GLN A 543 3.61 -16.79 -7.51
N ILE A 544 4.78 -17.35 -7.78
CA ILE A 544 5.70 -17.82 -6.75
C ILE A 544 6.98 -16.98 -6.72
N THR A 545 7.49 -16.73 -5.51
CA THR A 545 8.80 -16.10 -5.30
C THR A 545 9.91 -17.14 -5.24
N PRO A 546 11.18 -16.78 -5.48
CA PRO A 546 12.30 -17.69 -5.31
C PRO A 546 12.44 -18.24 -3.89
N ILE A 547 12.02 -17.49 -2.87
CA ILE A 547 12.09 -17.93 -1.47
C ILE A 547 11.01 -18.97 -1.19
N ALA A 548 9.77 -18.73 -1.65
CA ALA A 548 8.69 -19.71 -1.54
C ALA A 548 9.01 -21.00 -2.33
N ALA A 549 9.57 -20.88 -3.54
CA ALA A 549 10.01 -22.01 -4.35
C ALA A 549 11.15 -22.82 -3.69
N ALA A 550 12.08 -22.12 -3.05
CA ALA A 550 13.15 -22.76 -2.27
C ALA A 550 12.57 -23.59 -1.12
N SER A 551 11.66 -23.02 -0.35
CA SER A 551 10.96 -23.70 0.74
C SER A 551 10.14 -24.89 0.25
N LEU A 552 9.37 -24.74 -0.83
CA LEU A 552 8.59 -25.82 -1.44
C LEU A 552 9.50 -27.01 -1.81
N ALA A 553 10.64 -26.74 -2.44
CA ALA A 553 11.57 -27.77 -2.88
C ALA A 553 12.52 -28.26 -1.78
N GLY A 554 12.59 -27.59 -0.63
CA GLY A 554 13.54 -27.87 0.44
C GLY A 554 14.99 -27.52 0.07
N LEU A 555 15.19 -26.41 -0.63
CA LEU A 555 16.48 -25.98 -1.19
C LEU A 555 16.88 -24.59 -0.67
N ALA A 556 18.14 -24.21 -0.85
CA ALA A 556 18.56 -22.84 -0.65
C ALA A 556 18.03 -21.93 -1.78
N VAL A 557 17.84 -20.63 -1.50
CA VAL A 557 17.25 -19.65 -2.43
C VAL A 557 18.04 -19.50 -3.73
N GLY A 558 19.37 -19.52 -3.67
CA GLY A 558 20.23 -19.39 -4.85
C GLY A 558 20.00 -20.48 -5.91
N PRO A 559 20.08 -21.78 -5.55
CA PRO A 559 19.67 -22.86 -6.43
C PRO A 559 18.25 -22.74 -6.97
N ALA A 560 17.24 -22.47 -6.12
CA ALA A 560 15.86 -22.32 -6.54
C ALA A 560 15.69 -21.20 -7.61
N ARG A 561 16.37 -20.06 -7.42
CA ARG A 561 16.36 -18.94 -8.40
C ARG A 561 16.94 -19.38 -9.76
N ARG A 562 18.03 -20.17 -9.77
CA ARG A 562 18.59 -20.67 -11.03
C ARG A 562 17.64 -21.63 -11.75
N MET A 563 16.96 -22.50 -11.01
CA MET A 563 15.96 -23.44 -11.57
C MET A 563 14.74 -22.68 -12.11
N LEU A 564 14.23 -21.67 -11.39
CA LEU A 564 13.13 -20.82 -11.89
C LEU A 564 13.54 -20.08 -13.18
N ALA A 565 14.78 -19.59 -13.26
CA ALA A 565 15.30 -18.99 -14.47
C ALA A 565 15.46 -20.01 -15.62
N GLU A 566 15.82 -21.24 -15.34
CA GLU A 566 15.84 -22.34 -16.31
C GLU A 566 14.43 -22.64 -16.83
N LEU A 567 13.45 -22.78 -15.94
CA LEU A 567 12.04 -22.98 -16.28
C LEU A 567 11.46 -21.83 -17.09
N ALA A 568 11.84 -20.58 -16.77
CA ALA A 568 11.41 -19.40 -17.51
C ALA A 568 12.02 -19.38 -18.92
N ARG A 569 13.30 -19.74 -19.08
CA ARG A 569 13.94 -19.88 -20.39
C ARG A 569 13.32 -21.00 -21.23
N ALA A 570 12.86 -22.07 -20.61
CA ALA A 570 12.13 -23.15 -21.26
C ALA A 570 10.64 -22.81 -21.53
N HIS A 571 10.19 -21.62 -21.19
CA HIS A 571 8.77 -21.16 -21.25
C HIS A 571 7.80 -22.06 -20.48
N MET A 572 8.29 -22.80 -19.50
CA MET A 572 7.45 -23.56 -18.56
C MET A 572 6.88 -22.65 -17.45
N LEU A 573 7.53 -21.49 -17.23
CA LEU A 573 7.07 -20.40 -16.37
C LEU A 573 7.23 -19.07 -17.11
N THR A 574 6.52 -18.04 -16.61
CA THR A 574 6.67 -16.66 -17.08
C THR A 574 7.04 -15.78 -15.89
N GLU A 575 8.15 -15.05 -15.98
CA GLU A 575 8.47 -13.99 -15.00
C GLU A 575 7.59 -12.78 -15.31
N GLN A 576 6.58 -12.53 -14.49
CA GLN A 576 5.57 -11.48 -14.68
C GLN A 576 6.03 -10.14 -14.09
N ALA A 577 6.82 -10.21 -13.01
CA ALA A 577 7.52 -9.10 -12.39
C ALA A 577 8.87 -9.61 -11.89
N PRO A 578 9.87 -8.76 -11.63
CA PRO A 578 11.17 -9.19 -11.13
C PRO A 578 11.06 -10.11 -9.92
N GLY A 579 11.52 -11.35 -10.04
CA GLY A 579 11.46 -12.38 -9.01
C GLY A 579 10.06 -12.96 -8.74
N ARG A 580 9.08 -12.73 -9.62
CA ARG A 580 7.73 -13.32 -9.50
C ARG A 580 7.38 -14.14 -10.74
N PHE A 581 7.20 -15.43 -10.53
CA PHE A 581 7.01 -16.39 -11.60
C PHE A 581 5.59 -16.95 -11.59
N GLY A 582 4.89 -16.86 -12.71
CA GLY A 582 3.57 -17.43 -12.94
C GLY A 582 3.65 -18.68 -13.83
N CYS A 583 2.74 -19.62 -13.60
CA CYS A 583 2.57 -20.81 -14.41
C CYS A 583 1.24 -20.73 -15.19
N HIS A 584 1.26 -21.02 -16.50
CA HIS A 584 0.04 -21.12 -17.28
C HIS A 584 -0.78 -22.33 -16.85
N ASP A 585 -2.12 -22.21 -16.81
CA ASP A 585 -3.04 -23.28 -16.32
C ASP A 585 -2.77 -24.67 -16.91
N LEU A 586 -2.51 -24.75 -18.23
CA LEU A 586 -2.19 -26.03 -18.86
C LEU A 586 -0.86 -26.62 -18.41
N LEU A 587 0.16 -25.78 -18.22
CA LEU A 587 1.45 -26.20 -17.71
C LEU A 587 1.34 -26.61 -16.23
N ARG A 588 0.50 -25.92 -15.46
CA ARG A 588 0.19 -26.28 -14.07
C ARG A 588 -0.54 -27.63 -14.02
N ALA A 589 -1.56 -27.85 -14.87
CA ALA A 589 -2.24 -29.13 -14.94
C ALA A 589 -1.28 -30.26 -15.31
N TYR A 590 -0.37 -30.03 -16.27
CA TYR A 590 0.69 -30.97 -16.63
C TYR A 590 1.65 -31.21 -15.47
N ALA A 591 2.06 -30.17 -14.73
CA ALA A 591 2.91 -30.32 -13.55
C ALA A 591 2.23 -31.17 -12.46
N ILE A 592 0.92 -30.95 -12.19
CA ILE A 592 0.12 -31.74 -11.24
C ILE A 592 0.13 -33.22 -11.64
N GLU A 593 -0.15 -33.53 -12.92
CA GLU A 593 -0.12 -34.89 -13.45
C GLU A 593 1.25 -35.55 -13.26
N ARG A 594 2.33 -34.83 -13.62
CA ARG A 594 3.69 -35.33 -13.46
C ARG A 594 4.09 -35.52 -11.98
N THR A 595 3.62 -34.65 -11.09
CA THR A 595 3.82 -34.77 -9.65
C THR A 595 3.16 -36.03 -9.12
N HIS A 596 1.93 -36.33 -9.51
CA HIS A 596 1.23 -37.54 -9.08
C HIS A 596 1.86 -38.82 -9.64
N ALA A 597 2.42 -38.75 -10.83
CA ALA A 597 3.04 -39.90 -11.48
C ALA A 597 4.45 -40.23 -10.94
N LEU A 598 5.24 -39.22 -10.56
CA LEU A 598 6.67 -39.40 -10.26
C LEU A 598 7.03 -39.14 -8.80
N ASP A 599 6.28 -38.35 -8.07
CA ASP A 599 6.57 -38.02 -6.68
C ASP A 599 5.63 -38.81 -5.74
N SER A 600 6.16 -39.42 -4.67
CA SER A 600 5.34 -40.15 -3.70
C SER A 600 4.39 -39.21 -2.93
N ALA A 601 3.32 -39.80 -2.36
CA ALA A 601 2.38 -39.04 -1.53
C ALA A 601 3.08 -38.35 -0.34
N GLU A 602 4.10 -39.02 0.23
CA GLU A 602 4.91 -38.46 1.33
C GLU A 602 5.75 -37.28 0.86
N GLN A 603 6.41 -37.37 -0.29
CA GLN A 603 7.18 -36.26 -0.87
C GLN A 603 6.31 -35.04 -1.17
N ARG A 604 5.11 -35.26 -1.72
CA ARG A 604 4.14 -34.18 -1.97
C ARG A 604 3.65 -33.52 -0.67
N ARG A 605 3.33 -34.36 0.33
CA ARG A 605 2.92 -33.90 1.64
C ARG A 605 4.02 -33.07 2.33
N GLU A 606 5.25 -33.54 2.30
CA GLU A 606 6.39 -32.81 2.85
C GLU A 606 6.66 -31.47 2.16
N ALA A 607 6.56 -31.42 0.83
CA ALA A 607 6.71 -30.18 0.06
C ALA A 607 5.63 -29.15 0.45
N LEU A 608 4.38 -29.58 0.56
CA LEU A 608 3.27 -28.73 1.00
C LEU A 608 3.46 -28.25 2.45
N LEU A 609 3.93 -29.11 3.34
CA LEU A 609 4.20 -28.72 4.74
C LEU A 609 5.31 -27.67 4.84
N ARG A 610 6.39 -27.78 4.05
CA ARG A 610 7.43 -26.75 4.00
C ARG A 610 6.89 -25.42 3.44
N LEU A 611 6.03 -25.49 2.43
CA LEU A 611 5.38 -24.31 1.87
C LEU A 611 4.47 -23.63 2.91
N LEU A 612 3.67 -24.41 3.63
CA LEU A 612 2.82 -23.93 4.71
C LEU A 612 3.62 -23.30 5.85
N ASP A 613 4.73 -23.93 6.26
CA ASP A 613 5.63 -23.37 7.26
C ASP A 613 6.24 -22.04 6.80
N HIS A 614 6.67 -21.96 5.52
CA HIS A 614 7.21 -20.71 4.95
C HIS A 614 6.22 -19.56 5.09
N TYR A 615 5.00 -19.76 4.60
CA TYR A 615 3.98 -18.71 4.64
C TYR A 615 3.49 -18.40 6.06
N LEU A 616 3.33 -19.40 6.91
CA LEU A 616 2.89 -19.21 8.29
C LEU A 616 3.92 -18.42 9.11
N HIS A 617 5.17 -18.82 9.08
CA HIS A 617 6.21 -18.14 9.86
C HIS A 617 6.57 -16.76 9.31
N THR A 618 6.51 -16.57 8.00
CA THR A 618 6.70 -15.24 7.41
C THR A 618 5.52 -14.32 7.76
N ALA A 619 4.28 -14.84 7.69
CA ALA A 619 3.09 -14.07 8.06
C ALA A 619 3.07 -13.69 9.54
N ASP A 620 3.44 -14.62 10.43
CA ASP A 620 3.54 -14.37 11.87
C ASP A 620 4.61 -13.30 12.18
N GLY A 621 5.77 -13.38 11.51
CA GLY A 621 6.81 -12.36 11.63
C GLY A 621 6.39 -11.00 11.09
N ALA A 622 5.69 -10.95 9.94
CA ALA A 622 5.15 -9.73 9.36
C ALA A 622 4.14 -9.05 10.28
N ASP A 623 3.28 -9.85 10.88
CA ASP A 623 2.21 -9.38 11.75
C ASP A 623 2.75 -8.84 13.09
N LEU A 624 3.79 -9.48 13.65
CA LEU A 624 4.51 -8.96 14.83
C LEU A 624 5.22 -7.63 14.57
N LEU A 625 5.66 -7.37 13.33
CA LEU A 625 6.19 -6.07 12.93
C LEU A 625 5.09 -5.00 12.84
N MET A 626 3.86 -5.39 12.50
CA MET A 626 2.70 -4.49 12.42
C MET A 626 2.10 -4.17 13.80
N ASP A 627 1.97 -5.17 14.65
CA ASP A 627 1.57 -5.02 16.07
C ASP A 627 2.51 -5.81 17.00
N PRO A 628 3.58 -5.15 17.51
CA PRO A 628 4.52 -5.77 18.45
C PRO A 628 3.89 -6.19 19.80
N TYR A 629 2.69 -5.69 20.11
CA TYR A 629 1.96 -5.98 21.35
C TYR A 629 0.83 -6.98 21.16
N ARG A 630 0.79 -7.63 20.01
CA ARG A 630 -0.11 -8.74 19.71
C ARG A 630 0.20 -9.97 20.58
N VAL A 631 -0.82 -10.76 20.84
CA VAL A 631 -0.64 -12.07 21.49
C VAL A 631 -0.12 -13.07 20.48
N PRO A 632 1.12 -13.55 20.63
CA PRO A 632 1.65 -14.57 19.74
C PRO A 632 0.93 -15.90 19.97
N ILE A 633 0.71 -16.67 18.90
CA ILE A 633 0.35 -18.09 19.01
C ILE A 633 1.62 -18.93 19.08
N ALA A 634 1.55 -20.05 19.81
CA ALA A 634 2.68 -20.99 19.86
C ALA A 634 2.78 -21.74 18.52
N LEU A 635 3.80 -21.42 17.73
CA LEU A 635 4.13 -22.12 16.50
C LEU A 635 5.26 -23.12 16.74
N PRO A 636 5.18 -24.34 16.18
CA PRO A 636 6.34 -25.24 16.15
C PRO A 636 7.43 -24.62 15.28
N PRO A 637 8.71 -24.94 15.51
CA PRO A 637 9.79 -24.44 14.67
C PRO A 637 9.57 -24.89 13.21
N PRO A 638 9.96 -24.06 12.21
CA PRO A 638 9.81 -24.42 10.81
C PRO A 638 10.63 -25.67 10.47
N ARG A 639 10.12 -26.46 9.54
CA ARG A 639 10.78 -27.70 9.10
C ARG A 639 12.13 -27.44 8.44
N PRO A 640 13.04 -28.43 8.45
CA PRO A 640 14.29 -28.34 7.70
C PRO A 640 14.04 -28.03 6.21
N GLY A 641 14.84 -27.12 5.65
CA GLY A 641 14.72 -26.68 4.26
C GLY A 641 13.69 -25.57 4.02
N VAL A 642 13.05 -25.06 5.07
CA VAL A 642 12.20 -23.86 5.00
C VAL A 642 13.07 -22.61 5.14
N THR A 643 12.85 -21.63 4.28
CA THR A 643 13.42 -20.28 4.39
C THR A 643 12.29 -19.33 4.75
N VAL A 644 12.35 -18.73 5.91
CA VAL A 644 11.42 -17.66 6.34
C VAL A 644 11.92 -16.32 5.80
N GLU A 645 11.05 -15.48 5.28
CA GLU A 645 11.42 -14.14 4.83
C GLU A 645 11.61 -13.22 6.05
N HIS A 646 12.74 -12.51 6.08
CA HIS A 646 13.01 -11.50 7.09
C HIS A 646 12.61 -10.13 6.57
N LEU A 647 11.52 -9.61 7.10
CA LEU A 647 11.02 -8.28 6.78
C LEU A 647 11.63 -7.27 7.74
N LEU A 648 11.88 -6.04 7.28
CA LEU A 648 12.67 -5.06 8.04
C LEU A 648 11.81 -4.23 8.99
N ASP A 649 10.58 -3.92 8.59
CA ASP A 649 9.67 -3.03 9.31
C ASP A 649 8.21 -3.32 9.00
N SER A 650 7.31 -2.58 9.63
CA SER A 650 5.87 -2.72 9.44
C SER A 650 5.41 -2.41 8.01
N ALA A 651 6.07 -1.48 7.31
CA ALA A 651 5.75 -1.13 5.93
C ALA A 651 6.07 -2.29 4.99
N ALA A 652 7.23 -2.94 5.19
CA ALA A 652 7.60 -4.17 4.48
C ALA A 652 6.62 -5.31 4.78
N GLY A 653 6.16 -5.45 6.02
CA GLY A 653 5.13 -6.40 6.41
C GLY A 653 3.81 -6.19 5.66
N PHE A 654 3.33 -4.95 5.62
CA PHE A 654 2.14 -4.59 4.85
C PHE A 654 2.28 -4.86 3.36
N ALA A 655 3.42 -4.49 2.77
CA ALA A 655 3.70 -4.71 1.34
C ALA A 655 3.75 -6.20 1.00
N TRP A 656 4.38 -7.01 1.86
CA TRP A 656 4.43 -8.46 1.71
C TRP A 656 3.04 -9.09 1.75
N PHE A 657 2.22 -8.76 2.75
CA PHE A 657 0.84 -9.25 2.84
C PHE A 657 0.01 -8.84 1.62
N ALA A 658 0.14 -7.59 1.16
CA ALA A 658 -0.59 -7.11 -0.01
C ALA A 658 -0.20 -7.88 -1.28
N ALA A 659 1.08 -8.21 -1.44
CA ALA A 659 1.58 -8.97 -2.59
C ALA A 659 1.22 -10.46 -2.51
N GLU A 660 1.27 -11.07 -1.31
CA GLU A 660 1.06 -12.50 -1.10
C GLU A 660 -0.39 -12.85 -0.71
N TRP A 661 -1.28 -11.89 -0.54
CA TRP A 661 -2.67 -12.14 -0.14
C TRP A 661 -3.39 -13.19 -1.01
N PRO A 662 -3.32 -13.15 -2.36
CA PRO A 662 -3.98 -14.16 -3.19
C PRO A 662 -3.44 -15.57 -2.95
N THR A 663 -2.16 -15.68 -2.60
CA THR A 663 -1.52 -16.96 -2.28
C THR A 663 -1.91 -17.45 -0.89
N LEU A 664 -1.90 -16.58 0.12
CA LEU A 664 -2.29 -16.90 1.49
C LEU A 664 -3.73 -17.40 1.56
N GLU A 665 -4.63 -16.74 0.87
CA GLU A 665 -6.03 -17.13 0.76
C GLU A 665 -6.18 -18.51 0.09
N ALA A 666 -5.55 -18.71 -1.06
CA ALA A 666 -5.58 -19.97 -1.79
C ALA A 666 -4.95 -21.11 -0.97
N LEU A 667 -3.85 -20.83 -0.28
CA LEU A 667 -3.14 -21.81 0.55
C LEU A 667 -3.97 -22.22 1.77
N THR A 668 -4.63 -21.27 2.43
CA THR A 668 -5.53 -21.56 3.58
C THR A 668 -6.68 -22.48 3.17
N ARG A 669 -7.28 -22.24 2.02
CA ARG A 669 -8.36 -23.09 1.49
C ARG A 669 -7.84 -24.46 1.06
N HIS A 670 -6.69 -24.50 0.40
CA HIS A 670 -6.06 -25.76 0.04
C HIS A 670 -5.74 -26.60 1.30
N ALA A 671 -5.18 -25.98 2.33
CA ALA A 671 -4.94 -26.63 3.61
C ALA A 671 -6.21 -27.19 4.26
N ALA A 672 -7.35 -26.50 4.11
CA ALA A 672 -8.65 -26.91 4.65
C ALA A 672 -9.18 -28.21 4.01
N THR A 673 -8.87 -28.46 2.73
CA THR A 673 -9.30 -29.64 1.98
C THR A 673 -8.27 -30.75 1.99
N ALA A 674 -6.98 -30.42 2.04
CA ALA A 674 -5.87 -31.39 1.94
C ALA A 674 -5.44 -32.02 3.28
N GLY A 675 -6.16 -31.78 4.37
CA GLY A 675 -5.89 -32.42 5.67
C GLY A 675 -4.82 -31.72 6.51
N PHE A 676 -4.49 -30.45 6.22
CA PHE A 676 -3.55 -29.62 6.99
C PHE A 676 -4.27 -28.66 7.95
N GLY A 677 -5.29 -29.15 8.63
CA GLY A 677 -6.25 -28.31 9.34
C GLY A 677 -5.69 -27.44 10.46
N ALA A 678 -4.56 -27.80 11.09
CA ALA A 678 -3.89 -26.94 12.07
C ALA A 678 -3.43 -25.63 11.46
N TYR A 679 -2.87 -25.67 10.24
CA TYR A 679 -2.42 -24.47 9.53
C TYR A 679 -3.56 -23.51 9.15
N VAL A 680 -4.78 -24.01 8.99
CA VAL A 680 -5.92 -23.19 8.57
C VAL A 680 -6.23 -22.10 9.60
N TRP A 681 -6.35 -22.45 10.87
CA TRP A 681 -6.63 -21.47 11.91
C TRP A 681 -5.38 -20.63 12.26
N GLN A 682 -4.18 -21.20 12.17
CA GLN A 682 -2.91 -20.50 12.42
C GLN A 682 -2.66 -19.41 11.35
N LEU A 683 -2.85 -19.74 10.08
CA LEU A 683 -2.77 -18.77 9.00
C LEU A 683 -3.86 -17.71 9.14
N ALA A 684 -5.12 -18.12 9.40
CA ALA A 684 -6.21 -17.18 9.63
C ALA A 684 -5.88 -16.18 10.72
N TRP A 685 -5.23 -16.64 11.78
CA TRP A 685 -4.73 -15.80 12.86
C TRP A 685 -3.61 -14.88 12.39
N ALA A 686 -2.59 -15.40 11.70
CA ALA A 686 -1.38 -14.68 11.31
C ALA A 686 -1.61 -13.51 10.35
N TYR A 687 -2.70 -13.48 9.59
CA TYR A 687 -3.02 -12.36 8.72
C TYR A 687 -4.29 -11.58 9.11
N SER A 688 -4.84 -11.83 10.32
CA SER A 688 -6.05 -11.16 10.79
C SER A 688 -5.88 -9.65 10.88
N ASP A 689 -4.75 -9.18 11.42
CA ASP A 689 -4.50 -7.76 11.60
C ASP A 689 -4.30 -7.05 10.25
N PHE A 690 -3.66 -7.71 9.29
CA PHE A 690 -3.60 -7.19 7.92
C PHE A 690 -5.00 -6.97 7.31
N LEU A 691 -5.90 -7.96 7.45
CA LEU A 691 -7.28 -7.83 6.95
C LEU A 691 -8.06 -6.74 7.68
N TYR A 692 -7.83 -6.61 8.99
CA TYR A 692 -8.39 -5.54 9.81
C TYR A 692 -7.95 -4.16 9.31
N TRP A 693 -6.66 -3.91 9.18
CA TRP A 693 -6.10 -2.64 8.75
C TRP A 693 -6.45 -2.28 7.29
N ARG A 694 -6.72 -3.29 6.45
CA ARG A 694 -7.17 -3.10 5.06
C ARG A 694 -8.69 -2.98 4.92
N GLY A 695 -9.46 -2.99 5.99
CA GLY A 695 -10.91 -2.95 5.94
C GLY A 695 -11.54 -4.19 5.27
N ARG A 696 -10.79 -5.29 5.11
CA ARG A 696 -11.28 -6.52 4.45
C ARG A 696 -12.06 -7.42 5.39
N TRP A 697 -13.05 -6.86 6.06
CA TRP A 697 -13.79 -7.52 7.15
C TRP A 697 -14.60 -8.74 6.69
N HIS A 698 -15.03 -8.76 5.42
CA HIS A 698 -15.69 -9.92 4.80
C HIS A 698 -14.75 -11.10 4.64
N ASP A 699 -13.53 -10.84 4.18
CA ASP A 699 -12.52 -11.87 4.03
C ASP A 699 -12.09 -12.40 5.40
N LEU A 700 -11.98 -11.52 6.40
CA LEU A 700 -11.75 -11.90 7.80
C LEU A 700 -12.86 -12.84 8.30
N THR A 701 -14.14 -12.50 8.06
CA THR A 701 -15.28 -13.34 8.43
C THR A 701 -15.22 -14.70 7.71
N THR A 702 -14.99 -14.70 6.40
CA THR A 702 -14.97 -15.92 5.59
C THR A 702 -13.84 -16.85 6.03
N THR A 703 -12.66 -16.29 6.25
CA THR A 703 -11.47 -17.06 6.66
C THR A 703 -11.66 -17.71 8.01
N HIS A 704 -12.13 -16.96 9.00
CA HIS A 704 -12.38 -17.52 10.33
C HIS A 704 -13.57 -18.49 10.37
N ARG A 705 -14.53 -18.37 9.46
CA ARG A 705 -15.61 -19.38 9.31
C ARG A 705 -15.04 -20.70 8.78
N ILE A 706 -14.16 -20.66 7.78
CA ILE A 706 -13.45 -21.84 7.29
C ILE A 706 -12.58 -22.45 8.41
N ALA A 707 -11.85 -21.62 9.15
CA ALA A 707 -11.03 -22.05 10.27
C ALA A 707 -11.85 -22.75 11.35
N LEU A 708 -13.02 -22.20 11.70
CA LEU A 708 -13.93 -22.79 12.70
C LEU A 708 -14.47 -24.14 12.24
N GLU A 709 -14.89 -24.26 10.98
CA GLU A 709 -15.41 -25.51 10.43
C GLU A 709 -14.33 -26.61 10.46
N VAL A 710 -13.11 -26.27 10.04
CA VAL A 710 -11.98 -27.21 10.05
C VAL A 710 -11.58 -27.58 11.47
N ALA A 711 -11.49 -26.61 12.39
CA ALA A 711 -11.14 -26.84 13.78
C ALA A 711 -12.19 -27.75 14.50
N ARG A 712 -13.49 -27.62 14.14
CA ARG A 712 -14.55 -28.52 14.61
C ARG A 712 -14.36 -29.95 14.11
N ARG A 713 -14.06 -30.13 12.82
CA ARG A 713 -13.77 -31.45 12.23
C ARG A 713 -12.57 -32.12 12.87
N LEU A 714 -11.57 -31.34 13.26
CA LEU A 714 -10.35 -31.85 13.94
C LEU A 714 -10.54 -32.09 15.44
N GLY A 715 -11.65 -31.67 16.02
CA GLY A 715 -11.83 -31.68 17.45
C GLY A 715 -10.81 -30.82 18.21
N SER A 716 -10.29 -29.72 17.60
CA SER A 716 -9.31 -28.82 18.21
C SER A 716 -9.98 -27.70 19.00
N PRO A 717 -10.00 -27.73 20.35
CA PRO A 717 -10.61 -26.67 21.13
C PRO A 717 -9.90 -25.31 20.94
N ALA A 718 -8.57 -25.29 20.93
CA ALA A 718 -7.78 -24.08 20.71
C ALA A 718 -8.08 -23.45 19.34
N GLY A 719 -8.09 -24.26 18.27
CA GLY A 719 -8.42 -23.76 16.93
C GLY A 719 -9.84 -23.20 16.84
N GLN A 720 -10.82 -23.86 17.51
CA GLN A 720 -12.19 -23.32 17.58
C GLN A 720 -12.25 -22.01 18.35
N ALA A 721 -11.54 -21.90 19.47
CA ALA A 721 -11.49 -20.70 20.28
C ALA A 721 -10.92 -19.50 19.52
N HIS A 722 -9.77 -19.67 18.85
CA HIS A 722 -9.17 -18.61 18.01
C HIS A 722 -10.07 -18.24 16.84
N ALA A 723 -10.72 -19.20 16.18
CA ALA A 723 -11.66 -18.93 15.09
C ALA A 723 -12.90 -18.15 15.57
N HIS A 724 -13.46 -18.52 16.73
CA HIS A 724 -14.57 -17.78 17.36
C HIS A 724 -14.16 -16.35 17.75
N ARG A 725 -12.95 -16.16 18.29
CA ARG A 725 -12.41 -14.83 18.61
C ARG A 725 -12.26 -13.97 17.35
N GLY A 726 -11.73 -14.53 16.25
CA GLY A 726 -11.63 -13.81 14.99
C GLY A 726 -12.98 -13.44 14.37
N LEU A 727 -13.97 -14.36 14.42
CA LEU A 727 -15.35 -14.07 14.01
C LEU A 727 -15.97 -12.97 14.84
N ALA A 728 -15.74 -12.95 16.14
CA ALA A 728 -16.24 -11.91 17.02
C ALA A 728 -15.66 -10.54 16.67
N GLY A 729 -14.35 -10.46 16.39
CA GLY A 729 -13.70 -9.25 15.90
C GLY A 729 -14.32 -8.74 14.60
N ALA A 730 -14.50 -9.63 13.62
CA ALA A 730 -15.15 -9.29 12.35
C ALA A 730 -16.60 -8.82 12.53
N CYS A 731 -17.39 -9.51 13.39
CA CYS A 731 -18.77 -9.12 13.68
C CYS A 731 -18.85 -7.77 14.38
N ALA A 732 -17.93 -7.47 15.30
CA ALA A 732 -17.89 -6.17 16.00
C ALA A 732 -17.61 -5.02 15.02
N LEU A 733 -16.70 -5.20 14.08
CA LEU A 733 -16.40 -4.23 13.02
C LEU A 733 -17.59 -3.98 12.08
N LEU A 734 -18.41 -5.00 11.88
CA LEU A 734 -19.64 -4.92 11.09
C LEU A 734 -20.85 -4.46 11.93
N ALA A 735 -20.62 -3.91 13.14
CA ALA A 735 -21.64 -3.48 14.12
C ALA A 735 -22.62 -4.59 14.54
N ARG A 736 -22.29 -5.87 14.29
CA ARG A 736 -23.09 -7.06 14.69
C ARG A 736 -22.73 -7.49 16.10
N HIS A 737 -22.87 -6.58 17.07
CA HIS A 737 -22.39 -6.76 18.45
C HIS A 737 -23.02 -7.96 19.18
N GLY A 738 -24.27 -8.31 18.86
CA GLY A 738 -24.92 -9.48 19.45
C GLY A 738 -24.22 -10.79 19.08
N GLU A 739 -23.92 -10.97 17.78
CA GLU A 739 -23.21 -12.15 17.29
C GLU A 739 -21.75 -12.19 17.78
N ALA A 740 -21.11 -11.01 17.84
CA ALA A 740 -19.77 -10.90 18.41
C ALA A 740 -19.74 -11.35 19.87
N HIS A 741 -20.73 -10.97 20.67
CA HIS A 741 -20.88 -11.40 22.06
C HIS A 741 -21.01 -12.92 22.18
N ASP A 742 -21.89 -13.54 21.37
CA ASP A 742 -22.09 -14.99 21.38
C ASP A 742 -20.82 -15.76 20.98
N HIS A 743 -20.09 -15.27 19.99
CA HIS A 743 -18.84 -15.86 19.60
C HIS A 743 -17.78 -15.76 20.71
N LEU A 744 -17.68 -14.63 21.41
CA LEU A 744 -16.74 -14.46 22.51
C LEU A 744 -17.06 -15.36 23.71
N LEU A 745 -18.33 -15.55 24.03
CA LEU A 745 -18.70 -16.49 25.10
C LEU A 745 -18.25 -17.91 24.77
N ARG A 746 -18.48 -18.37 23.53
CA ARG A 746 -18.01 -19.70 23.09
C ARG A 746 -16.47 -19.79 23.11
N ALA A 747 -15.78 -18.74 22.73
CA ALA A 747 -14.32 -18.70 22.82
C ALA A 747 -13.85 -18.78 24.28
N LEU A 748 -14.51 -18.09 25.21
CA LEU A 748 -14.20 -18.12 26.63
C LEU A 748 -14.35 -19.52 27.22
N ASP A 749 -15.45 -20.21 26.91
CA ASP A 749 -15.70 -21.58 27.37
C ASP A 749 -14.59 -22.53 26.83
N LEU A 750 -14.21 -22.38 25.57
CA LEU A 750 -13.17 -23.24 24.95
C LEU A 750 -11.79 -22.98 25.53
N PHE A 751 -11.39 -21.71 25.75
CA PHE A 751 -10.11 -21.39 26.39
C PHE A 751 -10.11 -21.79 27.89
N GLY A 752 -11.27 -21.79 28.55
CA GLY A 752 -11.42 -22.33 29.87
C GLY A 752 -11.18 -23.84 29.95
N ALA A 753 -11.63 -24.58 28.95
CA ALA A 753 -11.42 -26.02 28.85
C ALA A 753 -9.94 -26.44 28.61
N VAL A 754 -9.12 -25.54 28.02
CA VAL A 754 -7.70 -25.78 27.77
C VAL A 754 -6.78 -25.06 28.78
N ASP A 755 -7.35 -24.43 29.81
CA ASP A 755 -6.68 -23.64 30.87
C ASP A 755 -5.73 -22.55 30.34
N ASP A 756 -6.09 -21.92 29.21
CA ASP A 756 -5.33 -20.81 28.64
C ASP A 756 -5.77 -19.49 29.29
N GLN A 757 -5.10 -19.14 30.39
CA GLN A 757 -5.41 -17.93 31.15
C GLN A 757 -5.15 -16.64 30.37
N ALA A 758 -4.11 -16.62 29.51
CA ALA A 758 -3.77 -15.43 28.74
C ALA A 758 -4.88 -15.10 27.74
N ASP A 759 -5.30 -16.09 26.96
CA ASP A 759 -6.38 -15.90 25.99
C ASP A 759 -7.74 -15.67 26.68
N GLN A 760 -8.03 -16.30 27.84
CA GLN A 760 -9.23 -15.95 28.63
C GLN A 760 -9.26 -14.45 29.00
N ALA A 761 -8.12 -13.88 29.42
CA ALA A 761 -8.04 -12.45 29.74
C ALA A 761 -8.31 -11.57 28.51
N HIS A 762 -7.77 -11.98 27.34
CA HIS A 762 -8.05 -11.28 26.09
C HIS A 762 -9.51 -11.36 25.69
N ILE A 763 -10.17 -12.52 25.85
CA ILE A 763 -11.61 -12.65 25.56
C ILE A 763 -12.42 -11.77 26.50
N HIS A 764 -12.10 -11.73 27.80
CA HIS A 764 -12.78 -10.84 28.73
C HIS A 764 -12.65 -9.36 28.33
N ARG A 765 -11.48 -8.93 27.84
CA ARG A 765 -11.29 -7.58 27.34
C ARG A 765 -12.13 -7.31 26.07
N ASN A 766 -12.19 -8.26 25.15
CA ASN A 766 -12.99 -8.14 23.93
C ASN A 766 -14.49 -8.15 24.24
N LEU A 767 -14.95 -8.96 25.22
CA LEU A 767 -16.32 -8.93 25.74
C LEU A 767 -16.67 -7.55 26.31
N ALA A 768 -15.76 -6.94 27.05
CA ALA A 768 -15.97 -5.60 27.58
C ALA A 768 -16.19 -4.58 26.44
N GLN A 769 -15.41 -4.65 25.37
CA GLN A 769 -15.54 -3.76 24.20
C GLN A 769 -16.86 -4.01 23.44
N VAL A 770 -17.25 -5.26 23.23
CA VAL A 770 -18.50 -5.59 22.54
C VAL A 770 -19.72 -5.18 23.37
N LEU A 771 -19.67 -5.35 24.70
CA LEU A 771 -20.73 -4.90 25.62
C LEU A 771 -20.83 -3.36 25.67
N GLU A 772 -19.72 -2.65 25.46
CA GLU A 772 -19.74 -1.19 25.27
C GLU A 772 -20.54 -0.82 24.01
N GLY A 773 -20.28 -1.46 22.88
CA GLY A 773 -21.05 -1.27 21.65
C GLY A 773 -22.55 -1.60 21.80
N LEU A 774 -22.92 -2.44 22.77
CA LEU A 774 -24.31 -2.73 23.16
C LEU A 774 -24.86 -1.76 24.21
N GLY A 775 -24.11 -0.73 24.63
CA GLY A 775 -24.50 0.20 25.70
C GLY A 775 -24.51 -0.41 27.12
N ARG A 776 -23.98 -1.63 27.28
CA ARG A 776 -24.02 -2.38 28.55
C ARG A 776 -22.76 -2.14 29.40
N HIS A 777 -22.54 -0.90 29.85
CA HIS A 777 -21.30 -0.47 30.50
C HIS A 777 -20.98 -1.15 31.84
N ALA A 778 -21.97 -1.51 32.63
CA ALA A 778 -21.74 -2.17 33.91
C ALA A 778 -21.21 -3.62 33.75
N PRO A 779 -21.77 -4.48 32.88
CA PRO A 779 -21.17 -5.76 32.50
C PRO A 779 -19.80 -5.61 31.83
N ALA A 780 -19.64 -4.60 30.96
CA ALA A 780 -18.35 -4.32 30.31
C ALA A 780 -17.23 -4.09 31.35
N ARG A 781 -17.54 -3.27 32.39
CA ARG A 781 -16.61 -3.05 33.49
C ARG A 781 -16.30 -4.34 34.29
N ALA A 782 -17.27 -5.20 34.46
CA ALA A 782 -17.06 -6.48 35.16
C ALA A 782 -16.06 -7.36 34.39
N HIS A 783 -16.24 -7.51 33.08
CA HIS A 783 -15.30 -8.25 32.22
C HIS A 783 -13.94 -7.60 32.19
N ALA A 784 -13.81 -6.27 32.09
CA ALA A 784 -12.53 -5.59 32.15
C ALA A 784 -11.77 -5.84 33.46
N ARG A 785 -12.51 -5.93 34.60
CA ARG A 785 -11.91 -6.29 35.90
C ARG A 785 -11.44 -7.73 35.95
N GLN A 786 -12.19 -8.67 35.38
CA GLN A 786 -11.77 -10.08 35.29
C GLN A 786 -10.49 -10.18 34.45
N ALA A 787 -10.43 -9.52 33.28
CA ALA A 787 -9.23 -9.43 32.47
C ALA A 787 -8.02 -8.90 33.27
N TYR A 788 -8.21 -7.79 34.00
CA TYR A 788 -7.16 -7.20 34.84
C TYR A 788 -6.65 -8.17 35.91
N GLN A 789 -7.56 -8.91 36.56
CA GLN A 789 -7.19 -9.88 37.59
C GLN A 789 -6.36 -11.02 37.02
N ILE A 790 -6.75 -11.57 35.88
CA ILE A 790 -6.02 -12.64 35.20
C ILE A 790 -4.64 -12.14 34.74
N TYR A 791 -4.57 -10.99 34.07
CA TYR A 791 -3.28 -10.39 33.64
C TYR A 791 -2.34 -10.13 34.81
N ARG A 792 -2.89 -9.82 36.00
CA ARG A 792 -2.08 -9.65 37.21
C ARG A 792 -1.51 -10.98 37.70
N VAL A 793 -2.28 -12.06 37.63
CA VAL A 793 -1.84 -13.41 38.05
C VAL A 793 -0.75 -13.93 37.14
N ILE A 794 -0.92 -13.78 35.80
CA ILE A 794 0.08 -14.25 34.81
C ILE A 794 1.26 -13.31 34.62
N GLY A 795 1.25 -12.12 35.28
CA GLY A 795 2.36 -11.15 35.20
C GLY A 795 2.39 -10.30 33.94
N ASP A 796 1.35 -10.34 33.07
CA ASP A 796 1.29 -9.53 31.85
C ASP A 796 1.01 -8.06 32.16
N ARG A 797 2.04 -7.25 32.19
CA ARG A 797 1.97 -5.80 32.48
C ARG A 797 1.26 -5.01 31.38
N THR A 798 1.44 -5.41 30.12
CA THR A 798 0.78 -4.76 28.98
C THR A 798 -0.72 -4.99 29.02
N GLY A 799 -1.15 -6.22 29.26
CA GLY A 799 -2.55 -6.57 29.47
C GLY A 799 -3.16 -5.86 30.68
N GLN A 800 -2.43 -5.74 31.79
CA GLN A 800 -2.86 -4.99 32.99
C GLN A 800 -3.12 -3.53 32.66
N ALA A 801 -2.21 -2.87 31.91
CA ALA A 801 -2.36 -1.47 31.53
C ALA A 801 -3.59 -1.25 30.66
N LYS A 802 -3.76 -2.07 29.62
CA LYS A 802 -4.92 -2.03 28.69
C LYS A 802 -6.24 -2.27 29.44
N ALA A 803 -6.28 -3.26 30.34
CA ALA A 803 -7.48 -3.56 31.13
C ALA A 803 -7.80 -2.44 32.14
N LEU A 804 -6.80 -1.86 32.78
CA LEU A 804 -6.98 -0.76 33.75
C LEU A 804 -7.47 0.52 33.05
N SER A 805 -6.97 0.83 31.86
CA SER A 805 -7.48 1.92 31.02
C SER A 805 -8.95 1.71 30.64
N ALA A 806 -9.33 0.47 30.29
CA ALA A 806 -10.72 0.12 29.99
C ALA A 806 -11.62 0.22 31.24
N ILE A 807 -11.16 -0.24 32.41
CA ILE A 807 -11.90 -0.10 33.68
C ILE A 807 -12.16 1.38 33.97
N GLY A 808 -11.14 2.24 33.80
CA GLY A 808 -11.27 3.69 33.93
C GLY A 808 -12.33 4.25 32.98
N TRP A 809 -12.30 3.85 31.73
CA TRP A 809 -13.27 4.24 30.72
C TRP A 809 -14.70 3.86 31.09
N TYR A 810 -14.94 2.62 31.51
CA TYR A 810 -16.28 2.19 31.95
C TYR A 810 -16.74 2.87 33.26
N HIS A 811 -15.81 3.29 34.13
CA HIS A 811 -16.19 4.16 35.24
C HIS A 811 -16.67 5.52 34.75
N ALA A 812 -15.96 6.11 33.73
CA ALA A 812 -16.37 7.39 33.16
C ALA A 812 -17.77 7.31 32.53
N LEU A 813 -18.03 6.27 31.71
CA LEU A 813 -19.34 6.04 31.08
C LEU A 813 -20.48 5.78 32.07
N LEU A 814 -20.13 5.35 33.27
CA LEU A 814 -21.08 5.16 34.39
C LEU A 814 -21.18 6.39 35.33
N GLY A 815 -20.51 7.52 34.98
CA GLY A 815 -20.54 8.77 35.73
C GLY A 815 -19.60 8.84 36.95
N ASP A 816 -18.73 7.82 37.15
CA ASP A 816 -17.78 7.80 38.27
C ASP A 816 -16.40 8.32 37.78
N HIS A 817 -16.34 9.61 37.47
CA HIS A 817 -15.18 10.24 36.88
C HIS A 817 -13.94 10.26 37.79
N ASP A 818 -14.12 10.32 39.11
CA ASP A 818 -13.00 10.26 40.05
C ASP A 818 -12.27 8.92 40.00
N ARG A 819 -13.03 7.80 39.93
CA ARG A 819 -12.38 6.49 39.73
C ARG A 819 -11.80 6.33 38.36
N ALA A 820 -12.45 6.89 37.34
CA ALA A 820 -11.93 6.91 35.98
C ALA A 820 -10.54 7.57 35.90
N LEU A 821 -10.40 8.75 36.50
CA LEU A 821 -9.12 9.48 36.54
C LEU A 821 -8.02 8.71 37.28
N ARG A 822 -8.37 8.08 38.44
CA ARG A 822 -7.37 7.27 39.17
C ARG A 822 -6.89 6.07 38.37
N CYS A 823 -7.81 5.34 37.74
CA CYS A 823 -7.47 4.19 36.90
C CYS A 823 -6.66 4.61 35.68
N GLY A 824 -7.08 5.70 35.01
CA GLY A 824 -6.41 6.22 33.82
C GLY A 824 -4.97 6.65 34.09
N ARG A 825 -4.71 7.40 35.16
CA ARG A 825 -3.34 7.80 35.55
C ARG A 825 -2.44 6.59 35.79
N ARG A 826 -2.93 5.59 36.53
CA ARG A 826 -2.16 4.37 36.77
C ARG A 826 -1.93 3.56 35.48
N ALA A 827 -2.88 3.56 34.55
CA ALA A 827 -2.71 2.94 33.24
C ALA A 827 -1.64 3.67 32.40
N LEU A 828 -1.61 5.03 32.45
CA LEU A 828 -0.57 5.83 31.80
C LEU A 828 0.85 5.45 32.27
N ASP A 829 1.03 5.34 33.60
CA ASP A 829 2.33 4.96 34.16
C ASP A 829 2.80 3.60 33.62
N LEU A 830 1.86 2.65 33.51
CA LEU A 830 2.16 1.33 32.96
C LEU A 830 2.44 1.37 31.46
N HIS A 831 1.65 2.11 30.66
CA HIS A 831 1.86 2.22 29.22
C HIS A 831 3.20 2.88 28.89
N ARG A 832 3.59 3.93 29.59
CA ARG A 832 4.90 4.57 29.48
C ARG A 832 6.04 3.62 29.79
N ALA A 833 5.91 2.86 30.87
CA ALA A 833 6.92 1.87 31.25
C ALA A 833 7.09 0.75 30.21
N GLN A 834 6.05 0.47 29.37
CA GLN A 834 6.09 -0.52 28.31
C GLN A 834 6.41 0.08 26.92
N GLY A 835 6.39 1.40 26.78
CA GLY A 835 6.57 2.07 25.48
C GLY A 835 5.39 1.92 24.52
N ASP A 836 4.18 1.53 25.00
CA ASP A 836 2.98 1.40 24.18
C ASP A 836 2.35 2.79 23.92
N VAL A 837 2.93 3.48 22.93
CA VAL A 837 2.58 4.87 22.56
C VAL A 837 1.11 4.99 22.14
N ARG A 838 0.58 3.98 21.41
CA ARG A 838 -0.81 4.00 20.98
C ARG A 838 -1.78 3.88 22.14
N ALA A 839 -1.55 2.93 23.04
CA ALA A 839 -2.41 2.75 24.22
C ALA A 839 -2.28 3.91 25.20
N GLU A 840 -1.11 4.55 25.29
CA GLU A 840 -0.94 5.80 26.04
C GLU A 840 -1.85 6.90 25.49
N ALA A 841 -1.84 7.14 24.18
CA ALA A 841 -2.69 8.13 23.51
C ALA A 841 -4.20 7.87 23.76
N VAL A 842 -4.64 6.63 23.63
CA VAL A 842 -6.03 6.23 23.95
C VAL A 842 -6.37 6.54 25.42
N THR A 843 -5.44 6.34 26.34
CA THR A 843 -5.65 6.60 27.75
C THR A 843 -5.72 8.11 28.03
N TRP A 844 -4.91 8.91 27.36
CA TRP A 844 -5.00 10.38 27.42
C TRP A 844 -6.36 10.89 26.95
N HIS A 845 -6.89 10.35 25.85
CA HIS A 845 -8.24 10.66 25.36
C HIS A 845 -9.31 10.36 26.42
N ARG A 846 -9.26 9.19 27.05
CA ARG A 846 -10.21 8.78 28.09
C ARG A 846 -10.15 9.65 29.35
N LEU A 847 -8.95 10.11 29.72
CA LEU A 847 -8.76 11.09 30.79
C LEU A 847 -9.37 12.46 30.41
N GLY A 848 -9.13 12.90 29.17
CA GLY A 848 -9.72 14.13 28.64
C GLY A 848 -11.25 14.12 28.72
N TYR A 849 -11.88 12.98 28.32
CA TYR A 849 -13.32 12.80 28.45
C TYR A 849 -13.80 12.95 29.92
N SER A 850 -13.09 12.34 30.88
CA SER A 850 -13.46 12.42 32.28
C SER A 850 -13.32 13.85 32.84
N HIS A 851 -12.26 14.58 32.46
CA HIS A 851 -12.06 16.00 32.82
C HIS A 851 -13.15 16.89 32.19
N HIS A 852 -13.52 16.64 30.92
CA HIS A 852 -14.61 17.37 30.24
C HIS A 852 -15.94 17.22 31.01
N GLN A 853 -16.31 15.99 31.37
CA GLN A 853 -17.54 15.71 32.10
C GLN A 853 -17.57 16.32 33.52
N LEU A 854 -16.42 16.53 34.11
CA LEU A 854 -16.27 17.23 35.41
C LEU A 854 -16.26 18.75 35.26
N GLY A 855 -16.33 19.30 34.04
CA GLY A 855 -16.23 20.75 33.77
C GLY A 855 -14.81 21.30 33.82
N ASP A 856 -13.79 20.45 34.00
CA ASP A 856 -12.38 20.84 33.96
C ASP A 856 -11.87 20.88 32.53
N HIS A 857 -12.43 21.83 31.76
CA HIS A 857 -12.20 21.91 30.32
C HIS A 857 -10.75 22.21 29.98
N GLY A 858 -10.01 22.93 30.83
CA GLY A 858 -8.58 23.20 30.61
C GLY A 858 -7.73 21.94 30.61
N GLN A 859 -7.95 21.05 31.60
CA GLN A 859 -7.27 19.76 31.62
C GLN A 859 -7.76 18.81 30.51
N ALA A 860 -9.04 18.88 30.15
CA ALA A 860 -9.58 18.08 29.07
C ALA A 860 -8.89 18.42 27.73
N ILE A 861 -8.78 19.71 27.41
CA ILE A 861 -8.07 20.21 26.20
C ILE A 861 -6.63 19.71 26.19
N ALA A 862 -5.89 19.90 27.28
CA ALA A 862 -4.50 19.46 27.35
C ALA A 862 -4.35 17.94 27.14
N CYS A 863 -5.25 17.13 27.69
CA CYS A 863 -5.25 15.68 27.50
C CYS A 863 -5.53 15.29 26.04
N TYR A 864 -6.50 15.94 25.40
CA TYR A 864 -6.86 15.65 24.01
C TYR A 864 -5.78 16.10 23.02
N GLU A 865 -5.18 17.29 23.22
CA GLU A 865 -4.06 17.77 22.40
C GLU A 865 -2.86 16.84 22.48
N HIS A 866 -2.56 16.35 23.70
CA HIS A 866 -1.51 15.36 23.89
C HIS A 866 -1.80 14.06 23.16
N ALA A 867 -3.04 13.57 23.24
CA ALA A 867 -3.48 12.37 22.52
C ALA A 867 -3.38 12.56 21.00
N VAL A 868 -3.83 13.70 20.46
CA VAL A 868 -3.76 14.02 19.01
C VAL A 868 -2.31 14.04 18.54
N ALA A 869 -1.40 14.70 19.28
CA ALA A 869 0.02 14.76 18.93
C ALA A 869 0.66 13.36 18.85
N MET A 870 0.33 12.47 19.81
CA MET A 870 0.82 11.10 19.81
C MET A 870 0.25 10.26 18.66
N LEU A 871 -1.06 10.37 18.38
CA LEU A 871 -1.73 9.63 17.30
C LEU A 871 -1.21 10.05 15.93
N ARG A 872 -0.95 11.33 15.70
CA ARG A 872 -0.31 11.84 14.50
C ARG A 872 1.07 11.25 14.27
N ARG A 873 1.87 11.20 15.34
CA ARG A 873 3.21 10.61 15.30
C ARG A 873 3.18 9.11 15.04
N PHE A 874 2.16 8.41 15.56
CA PHE A 874 1.97 6.98 15.37
C PHE A 874 1.32 6.65 14.00
N GLY A 875 0.57 7.60 13.42
CA GLY A 875 -0.13 7.43 12.15
C GLY A 875 -1.54 6.82 12.27
N ASP A 876 -2.13 6.74 13.49
CA ASP A 876 -3.51 6.24 13.69
C ASP A 876 -4.53 7.35 13.38
N ARG A 877 -4.75 7.56 12.08
CA ARG A 877 -5.65 8.61 11.59
C ARG A 877 -7.10 8.39 11.99
N ALA A 878 -7.54 7.13 12.04
CA ALA A 878 -8.92 6.80 12.41
C ALA A 878 -9.23 7.20 13.86
N TYR A 879 -8.36 6.87 14.82
CA TYR A 879 -8.58 7.25 16.21
C TYR A 879 -8.33 8.74 16.45
N GLU A 880 -7.47 9.40 15.67
CA GLU A 880 -7.28 10.86 15.69
C GLU A 880 -8.61 11.60 15.50
N THR A 881 -9.51 11.12 14.61
CA THR A 881 -10.80 11.78 14.36
C THR A 881 -11.69 11.79 15.59
N VAL A 882 -11.73 10.69 16.34
CA VAL A 882 -12.53 10.59 17.58
C VAL A 882 -12.03 11.60 18.62
N VAL A 883 -10.72 11.74 18.76
CA VAL A 883 -10.14 12.69 19.72
C VAL A 883 -10.36 14.12 19.29
N LEU A 884 -10.22 14.44 18.00
CA LEU A 884 -10.46 15.77 17.45
C LEU A 884 -11.93 16.17 17.58
N ASP A 885 -12.87 15.23 17.45
CA ASP A 885 -14.29 15.52 17.62
C ASP A 885 -14.60 15.90 19.09
N HIS A 886 -14.13 15.13 20.07
CA HIS A 886 -14.27 15.45 21.48
C HIS A 886 -13.52 16.73 21.89
N LEU A 887 -12.38 17.01 21.29
CA LEU A 887 -11.64 18.26 21.49
C LEU A 887 -12.45 19.44 20.99
N GLY A 888 -13.10 19.33 19.82
CA GLY A 888 -13.98 20.36 19.26
C GLY A 888 -15.19 20.63 20.18
N ASP A 889 -15.84 19.56 20.70
CA ASP A 889 -16.93 19.69 21.66
C ASP A 889 -16.49 20.39 22.95
N THR A 890 -15.25 20.14 23.38
CA THR A 890 -14.69 20.75 24.59
C THR A 890 -14.35 22.23 24.38
N TYR A 891 -13.78 22.62 23.24
CA TYR A 891 -13.57 24.03 22.89
C TYR A 891 -14.89 24.78 22.78
N LEU A 892 -15.94 24.16 22.21
CA LEU A 892 -17.27 24.76 22.20
C LEU A 892 -17.82 25.01 23.60
N SER A 893 -17.57 24.11 24.55
CA SER A 893 -18.02 24.23 25.95
C SER A 893 -17.36 25.42 26.67
N VAL A 894 -16.18 25.86 26.25
CA VAL A 894 -15.51 27.07 26.74
C VAL A 894 -15.74 28.30 25.85
N ALA A 895 -16.69 28.22 24.92
CA ALA A 895 -17.05 29.25 23.96
C ALA A 895 -15.94 29.64 22.96
N ASP A 896 -14.91 28.81 22.82
CA ASP A 896 -13.88 29.00 21.76
C ASP A 896 -14.35 28.33 20.46
N VAL A 897 -15.24 29.04 19.77
CA VAL A 897 -15.84 28.56 18.50
C VAL A 897 -14.76 28.39 17.41
N GLY A 898 -13.71 29.21 17.41
CA GLY A 898 -12.64 29.16 16.43
C GLY A 898 -11.83 27.86 16.54
N ALA A 899 -11.37 27.49 17.74
CA ALA A 899 -10.65 26.26 18.00
C ALA A 899 -11.55 25.02 17.82
N ALA A 900 -12.84 25.09 18.19
CA ALA A 900 -13.81 24.05 17.97
C ALA A 900 -13.95 23.70 16.47
N ARG A 901 -14.15 24.72 15.63
CA ARG A 901 -14.23 24.56 14.17
C ARG A 901 -12.95 24.01 13.56
N THR A 902 -11.78 24.45 14.04
CA THR A 902 -10.48 23.94 13.58
C THR A 902 -10.36 22.44 13.86
N SER A 903 -10.74 22.00 15.06
CA SER A 903 -10.69 20.59 15.47
C SER A 903 -11.65 19.73 14.62
N TRP A 904 -12.91 20.15 14.46
CA TRP A 904 -13.88 19.45 13.63
C TRP A 904 -13.54 19.46 12.14
N THR A 905 -12.96 20.53 11.62
CA THR A 905 -12.48 20.57 10.22
C THR A 905 -11.36 19.57 10.01
N GLY A 906 -10.43 19.46 10.97
CA GLY A 906 -9.38 18.44 10.95
C GLY A 906 -9.96 17.02 11.00
N ALA A 907 -10.93 16.76 11.88
CA ALA A 907 -11.62 15.48 11.95
C ALA A 907 -12.37 15.17 10.64
N LEU A 908 -13.12 16.13 10.11
CA LEU A 908 -13.90 15.98 8.87
C LEU A 908 -13.01 15.63 7.68
N ALA A 909 -11.89 16.34 7.51
CA ALA A 909 -10.95 16.07 6.42
C ALA A 909 -10.42 14.62 6.44
N ILE A 910 -10.13 14.08 7.62
CA ILE A 910 -9.70 12.69 7.76
C ILE A 910 -10.87 11.73 7.51
N LEU A 911 -12.04 11.97 8.12
CA LEU A 911 -13.23 11.14 7.96
C LEU A 911 -13.68 11.05 6.50
N GLU A 912 -13.58 12.14 5.73
CA GLU A 912 -13.85 12.16 4.30
C GLU A 912 -12.83 11.35 3.50
N GLN A 913 -11.55 11.44 3.86
CA GLN A 913 -10.49 10.63 3.22
C GLN A 913 -10.68 9.12 3.44
N ILE A 914 -11.07 8.71 4.66
CA ILE A 914 -11.29 7.29 4.98
C ILE A 914 -12.72 6.82 4.68
N GLY A 915 -13.62 7.72 4.32
CA GLY A 915 -14.99 7.40 3.97
C GLY A 915 -15.90 7.04 5.13
N ASP A 916 -15.61 7.50 6.33
CA ASP A 916 -16.35 7.17 7.54
C ASP A 916 -17.73 7.90 7.58
N PRO A 917 -18.85 7.21 7.82
CA PRO A 917 -20.18 7.81 7.92
C PRO A 917 -20.29 8.91 9.01
N HIS A 918 -19.43 8.89 10.02
CA HIS A 918 -19.35 9.91 11.08
C HIS A 918 -19.06 11.32 10.53
N ALA A 919 -18.51 11.42 9.32
CA ALA A 919 -18.32 12.68 8.61
C ALA A 919 -19.59 13.54 8.55
N GLN A 920 -20.78 12.90 8.47
CA GLN A 920 -22.07 13.63 8.46
C GLN A 920 -22.37 14.31 9.80
N GLU A 921 -22.07 13.66 10.90
CA GLU A 921 -22.29 14.21 12.25
C GLU A 921 -21.36 15.39 12.52
N VAL A 922 -20.07 15.24 12.18
CA VAL A 922 -19.08 16.30 12.34
C VAL A 922 -19.41 17.49 11.42
N ARG A 923 -19.88 17.25 10.20
CA ARG A 923 -20.36 18.30 9.30
C ARG A 923 -21.56 19.04 9.87
N ALA A 924 -22.50 18.34 10.50
CA ALA A 924 -23.64 18.94 11.18
C ALA A 924 -23.21 19.81 12.39
N LYS A 925 -22.15 19.45 13.12
CA LYS A 925 -21.57 20.28 14.19
C LYS A 925 -20.99 21.58 13.61
N LEU A 926 -20.23 21.51 12.51
CA LEU A 926 -19.67 22.66 11.82
C LEU A 926 -20.75 23.61 11.28
N HIS A 927 -21.86 23.09 10.75
CA HIS A 927 -22.97 23.90 10.28
C HIS A 927 -23.73 24.61 11.40
N ARG A 928 -23.83 24.02 12.59
CA ARG A 928 -24.50 24.64 13.75
C ARG A 928 -23.70 25.77 14.39
N THR A 929 -22.40 25.84 14.12
CA THR A 929 -21.48 26.82 14.69
C THR A 929 -21.01 27.87 13.68
N GLY A 930 -21.51 27.84 12.44
CA GLY A 930 -21.23 28.77 11.36
C GLY A 930 -22.38 29.64 11.08
#